data_635748f71ce91545eddc07f051a30325
#
_entry.id   635748f71ce91545eddc07f051a30325
#
_cell.length_a   1.000
_cell.length_b   1.000
_cell.length_c   1.000
_cell.angle_alpha   90.00
_cell.angle_beta   90.00
_cell.angle_gamma   90.00
#
_symmetry.space_group_name_H-M   'P 1'
#
loop_
_entity.id
_entity.type
_entity.pdbx_description
1 polymer ?
#
loop_
_entity_poly.entity_id
_entity_poly.type
_entity_poly.pdbx_seq_one_letter_code
_entity_poly.pdbx_strand_id
1 'polypeptide(L)'
;MKFKKKLSLAKLITIPLAIFLLIQGFLPLGILNILNVRSTLDQNQINNTMHNVKTHAKDLTTLLANNSISVGNLSATIQEKLDDCMQDTSIETFMLDDTMQEEFLTSIFPSFQQHANENTVSGAFLVLSNNASTENEYHGFFLRDTDPSTKSTSNTDLLLERGNQNLAQQSSITLDNTWTTKFHLEENREADSFFYEPYTYASTHLETDPSNLGYWSLPFVLESNKYDSHKMITYSLPLSYHGKIIGVYGIEVSLSYLETYFSHNDLKGNNNGYVLAALNNDGSYQVLYGSGTLYQRVNETGSFELTPQKQNDFYCVKDIKLGNQNIYSVFNTLKIYPNNIPYEHSTWILAGLVDEDTIFSLGRNLYRMIYLMLIVTFLLSIALSILLFRSFSRPFQQLVESLDGTLDHYIPSNIKEIDQLHDVIQKLTDKERQQTQQLVEEKERLQIAIESTKDTFFTYDVTSDTLTLMDYNQKIQFFPKNDHSYLSLIHPGERETIMTYLKNNYHSFSQEVRYRPTVQDEYIFVRITGKKVGDKVVGSIRDINDQKILEFTKERDQILDATTMFYKYIPGIEQLNKLRKDIPEGYLLLIDLDAFHTINERFGLFFGDIVIEQLTKQIVQITSQEDTLYIRSGPDRFLIWFMHCEKEKVLSYLNTIRETCKTLFPLSLSFTASLTTATAQKKQMS
;
A
#
# COMPACT_ATOMS: atom_id res chain seq x y z
N MET A 1 -1.29 -62.04 -46.93
CA MET A 1 -2.35 -61.47 -46.09
C MET A 1 -1.73 -61.12 -44.72
N LYS A 2 -1.39 -59.82 -44.44
CA LYS A 2 -0.77 -59.42 -43.19
C LYS A 2 -1.84 -59.40 -42.11
N PHE A 3 -1.77 -60.30 -41.13
CA PHE A 3 -2.58 -60.26 -39.94
C PHE A 3 -2.33 -58.93 -39.19
N LYS A 4 -3.28 -57.97 -39.29
CA LYS A 4 -3.31 -56.83 -38.38
C LYS A 4 -3.43 -57.38 -36.97
N LYS A 5 -2.42 -57.19 -36.12
CA LYS A 5 -2.50 -57.49 -34.69
C LYS A 5 -3.72 -56.74 -34.13
N LYS A 6 -4.78 -57.48 -33.79
CA LYS A 6 -5.95 -56.91 -33.09
C LYS A 6 -5.47 -56.40 -31.74
N LEU A 7 -5.61 -55.08 -31.53
CA LEU A 7 -5.37 -54.51 -30.21
C LEU A 7 -6.41 -55.06 -29.24
N SER A 8 -6.01 -55.46 -28.07
CA SER A 8 -6.97 -55.83 -27.01
C SER A 8 -7.84 -54.60 -26.68
N LEU A 9 -9.12 -54.83 -26.32
CA LEU A 9 -10.06 -53.79 -25.95
C LEU A 9 -9.51 -52.83 -24.89
N ALA A 10 -8.73 -53.41 -23.95
CA ALA A 10 -8.01 -52.66 -22.93
C ALA A 10 -7.04 -51.61 -23.54
N LYS A 11 -6.28 -51.98 -24.59
CA LYS A 11 -5.36 -51.05 -25.27
C LYS A 11 -6.10 -50.02 -26.11
N LEU A 12 -7.29 -50.32 -26.61
CA LEU A 12 -8.12 -49.42 -27.41
C LEU A 12 -8.70 -48.27 -26.55
N ILE A 13 -8.95 -48.54 -25.25
CA ILE A 13 -9.47 -47.55 -24.30
C ILE A 13 -8.33 -46.82 -23.59
N THR A 14 -7.30 -47.53 -23.14
CA THR A 14 -6.22 -46.93 -22.36
C THR A 14 -5.31 -46.01 -23.16
N ILE A 15 -5.05 -46.29 -24.45
CA ILE A 15 -4.16 -45.48 -25.28
C ILE A 15 -4.79 -44.09 -25.58
N PRO A 16 -6.05 -43.96 -26.07
CA PRO A 16 -6.69 -42.64 -26.23
C PRO A 16 -6.86 -41.89 -24.94
N LEU A 17 -7.19 -42.58 -23.83
CA LEU A 17 -7.30 -41.97 -22.52
C LEU A 17 -5.95 -41.39 -22.04
N ALA A 18 -4.88 -42.16 -22.18
CA ALA A 18 -3.53 -41.72 -21.85
C ALA A 18 -3.10 -40.50 -22.71
N ILE A 19 -3.41 -40.52 -24.00
CA ILE A 19 -3.13 -39.40 -24.93
C ILE A 19 -3.96 -38.17 -24.52
N PHE A 20 -5.25 -38.33 -24.22
CA PHE A 20 -6.11 -37.24 -23.77
C PHE A 20 -5.60 -36.63 -22.46
N LEU A 21 -5.19 -37.46 -21.49
CA LEU A 21 -4.63 -37.01 -20.23
C LEU A 21 -3.30 -36.27 -20.40
N LEU A 22 -2.43 -36.76 -21.30
CA LEU A 22 -1.20 -36.06 -21.66
C LEU A 22 -1.49 -34.71 -22.30
N ILE A 23 -2.42 -34.64 -23.25
CA ILE A 23 -2.83 -33.38 -23.89
C ILE A 23 -3.42 -32.41 -22.84
N GLN A 24 -4.33 -32.88 -21.99
CA GLN A 24 -4.93 -32.09 -20.93
C GLN A 24 -3.91 -31.58 -19.91
N GLY A 25 -2.84 -32.35 -19.63
CA GLY A 25 -1.74 -31.96 -18.75
C GLY A 25 -0.79 -30.94 -19.40
N PHE A 26 -0.39 -31.16 -20.66
CA PHE A 26 0.60 -30.31 -21.32
C PHE A 26 0.00 -29.09 -22.04
N LEU A 27 -1.28 -29.14 -22.44
CA LEU A 27 -1.91 -28.03 -23.17
C LEU A 27 -1.93 -26.72 -22.34
N PRO A 28 -2.33 -26.68 -21.05
CA PRO A 28 -2.31 -25.46 -20.24
C PRO A 28 -0.89 -24.89 -20.09
N LEU A 29 0.12 -25.76 -19.89
CA LEU A 29 1.52 -25.33 -19.82
C LEU A 29 2.00 -24.76 -21.15
N GLY A 30 1.62 -25.42 -22.26
CA GLY A 30 1.92 -24.91 -23.60
C GLY A 30 1.31 -23.55 -23.85
N ILE A 31 0.03 -23.36 -23.50
CA ILE A 31 -0.68 -22.08 -23.63
C ILE A 31 0.00 -21.00 -22.78
N LEU A 32 0.31 -21.29 -21.50
CA LEU A 32 0.97 -20.33 -20.61
C LEU A 32 2.36 -19.93 -21.11
N ASN A 33 3.11 -20.87 -21.71
CA ASN A 33 4.41 -20.58 -22.30
C ASN A 33 4.26 -19.77 -23.61
N ILE A 34 3.29 -20.11 -24.48
CA ILE A 34 3.00 -19.34 -25.70
C ILE A 34 2.56 -17.90 -25.36
N LEU A 35 1.74 -17.74 -24.35
CA LEU A 35 1.29 -16.43 -23.86
C LEU A 35 2.37 -15.70 -23.05
N ASN A 36 3.53 -16.32 -22.85
CA ASN A 36 4.63 -15.74 -22.08
C ASN A 36 4.20 -15.19 -20.70
N VAL A 37 3.25 -15.86 -20.05
CA VAL A 37 2.63 -15.38 -18.79
C VAL A 37 3.68 -15.07 -17.73
N ARG A 38 4.71 -15.91 -17.58
CA ARG A 38 5.81 -15.68 -16.64
C ARG A 38 6.53 -14.37 -16.95
N SER A 39 6.95 -14.21 -18.21
CA SER A 39 7.66 -12.98 -18.63
C SER A 39 6.80 -11.73 -18.45
N THR A 40 5.49 -11.85 -18.73
CA THR A 40 4.55 -10.74 -18.52
C THR A 40 4.41 -10.36 -17.05
N LEU A 41 4.34 -11.36 -16.15
CA LEU A 41 4.28 -11.12 -14.70
C LEU A 41 5.57 -10.46 -14.18
N ASP A 42 6.72 -11.00 -14.59
CA ASP A 42 8.03 -10.46 -14.24
C ASP A 42 8.17 -9.01 -14.78
N GLN A 43 7.78 -8.79 -16.05
CA GLN A 43 7.81 -7.46 -16.66
C GLN A 43 6.88 -6.46 -15.95
N ASN A 44 5.71 -6.89 -15.52
CA ASN A 44 4.79 -6.02 -14.77
C ASN A 44 5.39 -5.59 -13.43
N GLN A 45 6.12 -6.48 -12.75
CA GLN A 45 6.80 -6.10 -11.50
C GLN A 45 7.95 -5.09 -11.76
N ILE A 46 8.72 -5.34 -12.82
CA ILE A 46 9.78 -4.41 -13.25
C ILE A 46 9.18 -3.05 -13.61
N ASN A 47 8.10 -3.03 -14.41
CA ASN A 47 7.43 -1.79 -14.82
C ASN A 47 6.85 -1.01 -13.62
N ASN A 48 6.28 -1.71 -12.63
CA ASN A 48 5.80 -1.07 -11.42
C ASN A 48 6.96 -0.43 -10.63
N THR A 49 8.05 -1.16 -10.46
CA THR A 49 9.26 -0.63 -9.80
C THR A 49 9.82 0.56 -10.58
N MET A 50 9.89 0.46 -11.90
CA MET A 50 10.33 1.55 -12.78
C MET A 50 9.41 2.77 -12.68
N HIS A 51 8.10 2.58 -12.60
CA HIS A 51 7.15 3.66 -12.44
C HIS A 51 7.40 4.44 -11.14
N ASN A 52 7.58 3.72 -10.04
CA ASN A 52 7.86 4.34 -8.73
C ASN A 52 9.21 5.10 -8.78
N VAL A 53 10.26 4.46 -9.31
CA VAL A 53 11.57 5.11 -9.48
C VAL A 53 11.46 6.39 -10.32
N LYS A 54 10.74 6.34 -11.44
CA LYS A 54 10.53 7.53 -12.30
C LYS A 54 9.77 8.63 -11.58
N THR A 55 8.77 8.29 -10.79
CA THR A 55 8.00 9.27 -10.01
C THR A 55 8.89 9.97 -9.00
N HIS A 56 9.59 9.21 -8.16
CA HIS A 56 10.51 9.78 -7.18
C HIS A 56 11.67 10.55 -7.82
N ALA A 57 12.24 10.04 -8.92
CA ALA A 57 13.28 10.74 -9.66
C ALA A 57 12.78 12.08 -10.22
N LYS A 58 11.54 12.14 -10.69
CA LYS A 58 10.92 13.38 -11.16
C LYS A 58 10.72 14.36 -10.00
N ASP A 59 10.23 13.88 -8.86
CA ASP A 59 9.99 14.74 -7.69
C ASP A 59 11.31 15.29 -7.15
N LEU A 60 12.36 14.44 -7.05
CA LEU A 60 13.71 14.87 -6.70
C LEU A 60 14.27 15.88 -7.70
N THR A 61 14.15 15.60 -9.00
CA THR A 61 14.61 16.54 -10.03
C THR A 61 13.90 17.90 -9.91
N THR A 62 12.61 17.88 -9.64
CA THR A 62 11.82 19.11 -9.46
C THR A 62 12.24 19.86 -8.20
N LEU A 63 12.47 19.15 -7.09
CA LEU A 63 12.99 19.76 -5.86
C LEU A 63 14.33 20.43 -6.09
N LEU A 64 15.30 19.69 -6.66
CA LEU A 64 16.65 20.21 -6.90
C LEU A 64 16.65 21.38 -7.89
N ALA A 65 15.84 21.32 -8.94
CA ALA A 65 15.66 22.39 -9.90
C ALA A 65 15.04 23.65 -9.26
N ASN A 66 13.98 23.50 -8.46
CA ASN A 66 13.36 24.62 -7.75
C ASN A 66 14.34 25.28 -6.78
N ASN A 67 15.12 24.45 -6.06
CA ASN A 67 16.13 24.94 -5.13
C ASN A 67 17.26 25.68 -5.86
N SER A 68 17.73 25.18 -7.00
CA SER A 68 18.74 25.88 -7.79
C SER A 68 18.23 27.23 -8.33
N ILE A 69 16.96 27.30 -8.76
CA ILE A 69 16.34 28.56 -9.21
C ILE A 69 16.20 29.53 -8.04
N SER A 70 15.83 29.05 -6.85
CA SER A 70 15.64 29.87 -5.66
C SER A 70 16.91 30.60 -5.24
N VAL A 71 18.07 29.94 -5.37
CA VAL A 71 19.40 30.53 -5.09
C VAL A 71 19.68 31.69 -6.05
N GLY A 72 19.31 31.55 -7.32
CA GLY A 72 19.48 32.63 -8.31
C GLY A 72 18.77 33.90 -7.92
N ASN A 73 17.64 33.81 -7.20
CA ASN A 73 16.88 35.00 -6.73
C ASN A 73 17.65 35.79 -5.67
N LEU A 74 18.57 35.18 -4.93
CA LEU A 74 19.42 35.89 -3.97
C LEU A 74 20.47 36.78 -4.67
N SER A 75 20.84 36.48 -5.89
CA SER A 75 21.88 37.19 -6.64
C SER A 75 21.65 38.70 -6.70
N ALA A 76 20.42 39.12 -7.04
CA ALA A 76 20.09 40.54 -7.15
C ALA A 76 20.22 41.28 -5.81
N THR A 77 19.75 40.64 -4.73
CA THR A 77 19.86 41.22 -3.38
C THR A 77 21.30 41.30 -2.91
N ILE A 78 22.13 40.26 -3.25
CA ILE A 78 23.54 40.26 -2.92
C ILE A 78 24.27 41.38 -3.68
N GLN A 79 23.98 41.56 -4.98
CA GLN A 79 24.60 42.62 -5.77
C GLN A 79 24.20 44.02 -5.21
N GLU A 80 22.94 44.27 -4.87
CA GLU A 80 22.49 45.51 -4.25
C GLU A 80 23.27 45.82 -2.97
N LYS A 81 23.41 44.82 -2.09
CA LYS A 81 24.16 44.99 -0.83
C LYS A 81 25.66 45.16 -1.04
N LEU A 82 26.21 44.54 -2.07
CA LEU A 82 27.63 44.77 -2.46
C LEU A 82 27.79 46.21 -3.00
N ASP A 83 26.93 46.67 -3.85
CA ASP A 83 26.95 48.03 -4.36
C ASP A 83 26.90 49.05 -3.21
N ASP A 84 26.03 48.83 -2.20
CA ASP A 84 25.97 49.67 -1.02
C ASP A 84 27.30 49.69 -0.23
N CYS A 85 27.95 48.52 -0.05
CA CYS A 85 29.22 48.39 0.66
C CYS A 85 30.43 48.94 -0.12
N MET A 86 30.32 48.91 -1.46
CA MET A 86 31.46 49.25 -2.35
C MET A 86 31.42 50.70 -2.87
N GLN A 87 30.45 51.56 -2.44
CA GLN A 87 30.28 52.94 -2.97
C GLN A 87 31.55 53.77 -2.93
N ASP A 88 32.38 53.62 -1.87
CA ASP A 88 33.60 54.36 -1.66
C ASP A 88 34.86 53.48 -1.54
N THR A 89 34.77 52.19 -1.91
CA THR A 89 35.87 51.22 -1.62
C THR A 89 36.16 50.36 -2.83
N SER A 90 37.46 49.98 -3.01
CA SER A 90 37.84 49.05 -4.05
C SER A 90 37.58 47.60 -3.59
N ILE A 91 37.37 46.67 -4.57
CA ILE A 91 37.23 45.24 -4.31
C ILE A 91 38.45 44.68 -3.55
N GLU A 92 39.66 45.17 -3.91
CA GLU A 92 40.90 44.77 -3.26
C GLU A 92 40.94 45.10 -1.78
N THR A 93 40.45 46.31 -1.43
CA THR A 93 40.35 46.75 -0.04
C THR A 93 39.31 45.90 0.71
N PHE A 94 38.15 45.68 0.11
CA PHE A 94 37.10 44.84 0.71
C PHE A 94 37.58 43.42 1.01
N MET A 95 38.32 42.82 0.08
CA MET A 95 38.86 41.47 0.25
C MET A 95 39.97 41.35 1.29
N LEU A 96 40.53 42.47 1.76
CA LEU A 96 41.56 42.54 2.78
C LEU A 96 41.07 43.04 4.14
N ASP A 97 39.88 43.61 4.20
CA ASP A 97 39.30 44.24 5.41
C ASP A 97 38.23 43.36 6.04
N ASP A 98 38.61 42.62 7.09
CA ASP A 98 37.74 41.75 7.85
C ASP A 98 36.49 42.48 8.38
N THR A 99 36.63 43.78 8.75
CA THR A 99 35.53 44.56 9.30
C THR A 99 34.46 44.87 8.24
N MET A 100 34.87 45.24 7.05
CA MET A 100 33.94 45.49 5.93
C MET A 100 33.27 44.22 5.48
N GLN A 101 33.98 43.08 5.46
CA GLN A 101 33.39 41.77 5.17
C GLN A 101 32.29 41.40 6.20
N GLU A 102 32.54 41.63 7.48
CA GLU A 102 31.58 41.35 8.55
C GLU A 102 30.38 42.30 8.48
N GLU A 103 30.57 43.56 8.13
CA GLU A 103 29.45 44.51 7.91
C GLU A 103 28.58 44.11 6.73
N PHE A 104 29.20 43.71 5.61
CA PHE A 104 28.49 43.19 4.47
C PHE A 104 27.69 41.91 4.85
N LEU A 105 28.35 40.91 5.49
CA LEU A 105 27.70 39.69 5.94
C LEU A 105 26.48 39.97 6.87
N THR A 106 26.67 40.94 7.75
CA THR A 106 25.56 41.36 8.65
C THR A 106 24.41 41.98 7.87
N SER A 107 24.67 42.77 6.85
CA SER A 107 23.65 43.42 6.03
C SER A 107 22.85 42.45 5.17
N ILE A 108 23.45 41.36 4.70
CA ILE A 108 22.85 40.38 3.79
C ILE A 108 22.19 39.21 4.53
N PHE A 109 22.61 38.91 5.74
CA PHE A 109 22.16 37.74 6.53
C PHE A 109 20.63 37.64 6.64
N PRO A 110 19.87 38.73 6.88
CA PRO A 110 18.40 38.65 6.95
C PRO A 110 17.75 38.11 5.66
N SER A 111 18.37 38.40 4.49
CA SER A 111 17.83 37.90 3.22
C SER A 111 18.05 36.39 3.06
N PHE A 112 19.16 35.85 3.53
CA PHE A 112 19.41 34.42 3.57
C PHE A 112 18.54 33.72 4.61
N GLN A 113 18.33 34.33 5.74
CA GLN A 113 17.41 33.85 6.77
C GLN A 113 15.96 33.77 6.23
N GLN A 114 15.50 34.84 5.58
CA GLN A 114 14.19 34.84 4.93
C GLN A 114 14.13 33.75 3.85
N HIS A 115 15.19 33.60 3.06
CA HIS A 115 15.25 32.58 2.02
C HIS A 115 15.15 31.16 2.57
N ALA A 116 15.84 30.86 3.68
CA ALA A 116 15.77 29.57 4.36
C ALA A 116 14.33 29.28 4.88
N ASN A 117 13.68 30.28 5.49
CA ASN A 117 12.32 30.17 6.02
C ASN A 117 11.23 30.01 4.95
N GLU A 118 11.41 30.60 3.77
CA GLU A 118 10.37 30.62 2.71
C GLU A 118 10.48 29.45 1.73
N ASN A 119 11.65 28.85 1.61
CA ASN A 119 11.94 27.79 0.65
C ASN A 119 12.10 26.43 1.34
N THR A 120 11.99 25.35 0.55
CA THR A 120 12.20 23.97 1.03
C THR A 120 13.68 23.60 0.97
N VAL A 121 14.52 24.40 1.60
CA VAL A 121 15.97 24.20 1.72
C VAL A 121 16.31 23.91 3.18
N SER A 122 17.32 23.09 3.41
CA SER A 122 17.75 22.76 4.77
C SER A 122 18.76 23.78 5.32
N GLY A 123 19.14 24.75 4.54
CA GLY A 123 20.05 25.80 4.95
C GLY A 123 20.47 26.69 3.81
N ALA A 124 21.20 27.75 4.15
CA ALA A 124 21.76 28.69 3.19
C ALA A 124 23.09 29.25 3.71
N PHE A 125 24.00 29.53 2.81
CA PHE A 125 25.35 29.97 3.18
C PHE A 125 25.90 31.00 2.21
N LEU A 126 26.86 31.75 2.72
CA LEU A 126 27.71 32.65 1.94
C LEU A 126 29.10 32.61 2.53
N VAL A 127 30.10 32.41 1.68
CA VAL A 127 31.51 32.39 2.05
C VAL A 127 32.28 33.37 1.17
N LEU A 128 32.96 34.28 1.77
CA LEU A 128 33.82 35.27 1.05
C LEU A 128 35.21 34.69 0.88
N SER A 129 35.83 34.90 -0.28
CA SER A 129 37.22 34.55 -0.51
C SER A 129 38.13 35.54 0.24
N ASN A 130 39.23 35.07 0.83
CA ASN A 130 40.16 35.89 1.55
C ASN A 130 41.57 35.77 0.91
N ASN A 131 42.03 36.82 0.25
CA ASN A 131 43.36 36.87 -0.38
C ASN A 131 44.51 37.09 0.61
N ALA A 132 44.20 37.41 1.87
CA ALA A 132 45.18 37.75 2.88
C ALA A 132 45.50 36.61 3.87
N SER A 133 44.63 35.57 3.95
CA SER A 133 44.79 34.53 4.95
C SER A 133 45.81 33.49 4.53
N THR A 134 46.85 33.35 5.34
CA THR A 134 47.83 32.24 5.27
C THR A 134 47.30 30.98 5.99
N GLU A 135 46.10 31.04 6.61
CA GLU A 135 45.57 30.04 7.52
C GLU A 135 44.33 29.33 7.00
N ASN A 136 43.94 29.48 5.72
CA ASN A 136 42.72 28.88 5.12
C ASN A 136 41.42 29.23 5.86
N GLU A 137 41.39 30.38 6.52
CA GLU A 137 40.20 30.90 7.20
C GLU A 137 39.42 31.87 6.32
N TYR A 138 38.10 31.67 6.24
CA TYR A 138 37.21 32.44 5.39
C TYR A 138 36.07 33.05 6.19
N HIS A 139 35.74 34.31 5.95
CA HIS A 139 34.54 34.96 6.48
C HIS A 139 33.32 34.48 5.75
N GLY A 140 32.21 34.35 6.49
CA GLY A 140 30.94 33.93 5.93
C GLY A 140 29.97 33.50 7.01
N PHE A 141 28.88 32.92 6.59
CA PHE A 141 27.93 32.26 7.47
C PHE A 141 27.37 31.01 6.81
N PHE A 142 26.99 30.06 7.66
CA PHE A 142 26.23 28.86 7.28
C PHE A 142 25.03 28.74 8.24
N LEU A 143 23.83 28.91 7.69
CA LEU A 143 22.58 28.85 8.38
C LEU A 143 21.89 27.54 8.03
N ARG A 144 21.53 26.75 9.03
CA ARG A 144 20.81 25.48 8.85
C ARG A 144 19.39 25.59 9.37
N ASP A 145 18.44 25.07 8.62
CA ASP A 145 17.07 24.82 9.02
C ASP A 145 16.93 23.33 9.43
N THR A 146 16.59 23.08 10.67
CA THR A 146 16.41 21.71 11.20
C THR A 146 15.09 21.08 10.80
N ASP A 147 14.14 21.86 10.32
CA ASP A 147 12.84 21.40 9.84
C ASP A 147 12.38 22.12 8.56
N PRO A 148 13.00 21.85 7.41
CA PRO A 148 12.70 22.52 6.15
C PRO A 148 11.27 22.24 5.61
N SER A 149 10.52 21.38 6.27
CA SER A 149 9.13 21.09 5.92
C SER A 149 8.12 22.08 6.53
N THR A 150 8.55 22.86 7.54
CA THR A 150 7.72 23.85 8.21
C THR A 150 8.12 25.26 7.75
N LYS A 151 7.17 25.99 7.16
CA LYS A 151 7.34 27.42 6.93
C LYS A 151 7.08 28.16 8.24
N SER A 152 8.12 28.22 9.08
CA SER A 152 8.02 28.90 10.38
C SER A 152 8.23 30.41 10.22
N THR A 153 7.40 31.20 10.88
CA THR A 153 7.67 32.64 11.06
C THR A 153 8.56 32.92 12.28
N SER A 154 8.89 31.87 13.04
CA SER A 154 9.80 31.94 14.19
C SER A 154 11.11 31.23 13.82
N ASN A 155 12.25 31.84 14.14
CA ASN A 155 13.59 31.31 13.84
C ASN A 155 14.03 30.19 14.81
N THR A 156 13.09 29.47 15.43
CA THR A 156 13.38 28.47 16.47
C THR A 156 13.98 27.18 15.91
N ASP A 157 13.80 26.94 14.64
CA ASP A 157 14.31 25.82 13.85
C ASP A 157 15.60 26.14 13.07
N LEU A 158 16.03 27.41 13.13
CA LEU A 158 17.27 27.84 12.49
C LEU A 158 18.46 27.72 13.47
N LEU A 159 19.57 27.20 12.95
CA LEU A 159 20.86 27.11 13.64
C LEU A 159 21.93 27.81 12.83
N LEU A 160 22.79 28.58 13.48
CA LEU A 160 24.00 29.12 12.86
C LEU A 160 25.16 28.14 13.09
N GLU A 161 25.65 27.51 12.04
CA GLU A 161 26.78 26.59 12.10
C GLU A 161 28.15 27.34 11.94
N ARG A 162 28.18 28.33 11.09
CA ARG A 162 29.36 29.17 10.84
C ARG A 162 28.96 30.62 10.80
N GLY A 163 29.85 31.48 11.25
CA GLY A 163 29.66 32.92 11.15
C GLY A 163 29.78 33.63 12.50
N ASN A 164 29.80 34.97 12.43
CA ASN A 164 29.90 35.81 13.60
C ASN A 164 28.70 35.61 14.55
N GLN A 165 28.96 35.42 15.85
CA GLN A 165 27.91 35.23 16.87
C GLN A 165 26.85 36.35 16.88
N ASN A 166 27.25 37.58 16.50
CA ASN A 166 26.32 38.70 16.43
C ASN A 166 25.15 38.45 15.45
N LEU A 167 25.35 37.71 14.37
CA LEU A 167 24.31 37.35 13.42
C LEU A 167 23.20 36.55 14.11
N ALA A 168 23.59 35.57 14.92
CA ALA A 168 22.66 34.74 15.68
C ALA A 168 21.90 35.57 16.74
N GLN A 169 22.61 36.44 17.46
CA GLN A 169 22.03 37.26 18.50
C GLN A 169 20.99 38.27 17.93
N GLN A 170 21.33 38.97 16.83
CA GLN A 170 20.46 39.93 16.18
C GLN A 170 19.20 39.30 15.58
N SER A 171 19.32 38.08 15.11
CA SER A 171 18.26 37.34 14.43
C SER A 171 17.51 36.35 15.34
N SER A 172 17.88 36.29 16.62
CA SER A 172 17.30 35.33 17.59
C SER A 172 17.40 33.88 17.12
N ILE A 173 18.56 33.52 16.58
CA ILE A 173 18.89 32.16 16.08
C ILE A 173 19.83 31.50 17.09
N THR A 174 19.69 30.16 17.23
CA THR A 174 20.56 29.38 18.10
C THR A 174 21.88 29.03 17.39
N LEU A 175 22.98 29.01 18.14
CA LEU A 175 24.27 28.50 17.62
C LEU A 175 24.22 26.97 17.57
N ASP A 176 24.77 26.40 16.51
CA ASP A 176 24.95 24.95 16.40
C ASP A 176 26.02 24.42 17.36
N ASN A 177 26.00 23.14 17.69
CA ASN A 177 26.99 22.49 18.55
C ASN A 177 28.39 22.49 17.94
N THR A 178 28.48 22.60 16.60
CA THR A 178 29.74 22.62 15.83
C THR A 178 30.11 24.03 15.40
N TRP A 179 29.46 25.04 15.98
CA TRP A 179 29.62 26.43 15.57
C TRP A 179 31.08 26.91 15.67
N THR A 180 31.53 27.57 14.63
CA THR A 180 32.75 28.36 14.60
C THR A 180 32.51 29.73 13.96
N THR A 181 33.38 30.72 14.27
CA THR A 181 33.24 32.09 13.75
C THR A 181 33.61 32.22 12.28
N LYS A 182 34.44 31.35 11.77
CA LYS A 182 34.94 31.34 10.39
C LYS A 182 34.89 29.95 9.81
N PHE A 183 34.93 29.85 8.49
CA PHE A 183 35.14 28.60 7.78
C PHE A 183 36.63 28.28 7.74
N HIS A 184 36.93 26.97 7.86
CA HIS A 184 38.26 26.46 7.64
C HIS A 184 38.22 25.52 6.41
N LEU A 185 38.64 26.04 5.24
CA LEU A 185 38.49 25.36 3.96
C LEU A 185 39.84 25.00 3.35
N GLU A 186 39.96 23.78 2.83
CA GLU A 186 41.15 23.26 2.18
C GLU A 186 40.84 22.79 0.76
N GLU A 187 41.58 23.27 -0.24
CA GLU A 187 41.30 23.00 -1.66
C GLU A 187 41.28 21.51 -2.01
N ASN A 188 42.03 20.67 -1.31
CA ASN A 188 42.10 19.23 -1.55
C ASN A 188 41.12 18.40 -0.69
N ARG A 189 40.33 19.03 0.14
CA ARG A 189 39.32 18.35 0.96
C ARG A 189 38.01 18.25 0.18
N GLU A 190 37.57 17.03 -0.09
CA GLU A 190 36.31 16.75 -0.86
C GLU A 190 35.06 17.48 -0.26
N ALA A 191 35.02 17.59 1.07
CA ALA A 191 33.94 18.30 1.77
C ALA A 191 33.90 19.80 1.42
N ASP A 192 34.99 20.39 0.97
CA ASP A 192 35.07 21.81 0.63
C ASP A 192 34.88 22.08 -0.87
N SER A 193 34.57 21.06 -1.65
CA SER A 193 34.26 21.18 -3.08
C SER A 193 33.08 22.13 -3.32
N PHE A 194 32.17 22.27 -2.37
CA PHE A 194 31.03 23.21 -2.45
C PHE A 194 31.50 24.67 -2.63
N PHE A 195 32.69 25.00 -2.12
CA PHE A 195 33.29 26.33 -2.28
C PHE A 195 34.27 26.34 -3.45
N TYR A 196 35.25 25.41 -3.48
CA TYR A 196 36.36 25.48 -4.42
C TYR A 196 35.97 25.17 -5.86
N GLU A 197 35.04 24.26 -6.12
CA GLU A 197 34.63 23.93 -7.49
C GLU A 197 34.04 25.14 -8.23
N PRO A 198 32.96 25.81 -7.74
CA PRO A 198 32.43 26.97 -8.42
C PRO A 198 33.36 28.17 -8.38
N TYR A 199 34.12 28.36 -7.29
CA TYR A 199 35.06 29.46 -7.15
C TYR A 199 36.21 29.39 -8.16
N THR A 200 36.88 28.23 -8.24
CA THR A 200 38.07 28.03 -9.10
C THR A 200 37.66 28.05 -10.57
N TYR A 201 36.53 27.39 -10.90
CA TYR A 201 36.05 27.41 -12.28
C TYR A 201 35.71 28.83 -12.75
N ALA A 202 34.94 29.58 -11.96
CA ALA A 202 34.59 30.94 -12.28
C ALA A 202 35.82 31.87 -12.36
N SER A 203 36.82 31.67 -11.50
CA SER A 203 38.06 32.47 -11.50
C SER A 203 38.92 32.23 -12.74
N THR A 204 38.79 31.06 -13.37
CA THR A 204 39.56 30.70 -14.58
C THR A 204 38.80 30.93 -15.88
N HIS A 205 37.46 31.10 -15.83
CA HIS A 205 36.56 31.27 -16.98
C HIS A 205 35.69 32.53 -16.84
N LEU A 206 36.35 33.68 -16.76
CA LEU A 206 35.71 34.99 -16.53
C LEU A 206 34.71 35.42 -17.61
N GLU A 207 34.74 34.78 -18.77
CA GLU A 207 33.79 35.01 -19.86
C GLU A 207 32.40 34.32 -19.64
N THR A 208 32.34 33.39 -18.69
CA THR A 208 31.09 32.65 -18.39
C THR A 208 30.31 33.43 -17.35
N ASP A 209 28.99 33.58 -17.59
CA ASP A 209 28.08 34.18 -16.62
C ASP A 209 28.06 33.33 -15.30
N PRO A 210 28.46 33.92 -14.16
CA PRO A 210 28.48 33.23 -12.87
C PRO A 210 27.17 32.53 -12.51
N SER A 211 26.03 33.04 -12.96
CA SER A 211 24.71 32.44 -12.73
C SER A 211 24.55 31.06 -13.37
N ASN A 212 25.35 30.74 -14.39
CA ASN A 212 25.39 29.45 -15.08
C ASN A 212 26.42 28.49 -14.51
N LEU A 213 27.14 28.86 -13.46
CA LEU A 213 28.19 28.09 -12.84
C LEU A 213 27.74 27.40 -11.52
N GLY A 214 26.47 27.08 -11.43
CA GLY A 214 25.92 26.40 -10.26
C GLY A 214 26.42 24.96 -10.13
N TYR A 215 26.90 24.61 -8.94
CA TYR A 215 27.49 23.32 -8.62
C TYR A 215 26.73 22.59 -7.52
N TRP A 216 26.31 21.36 -7.77
CA TRP A 216 25.82 20.45 -6.76
C TRP A 216 26.95 19.61 -6.19
N SER A 217 27.22 19.74 -4.89
CA SER A 217 28.27 18.96 -4.22
C SER A 217 27.87 17.50 -4.07
N LEU A 218 28.87 16.63 -3.94
CA LEU A 218 28.64 15.30 -3.36
C LEU A 218 28.29 15.45 -1.88
N PRO A 219 27.67 14.40 -1.27
CA PRO A 219 27.33 14.42 0.14
C PRO A 219 28.55 14.60 1.04
N PHE A 220 28.50 15.59 1.91
CA PHE A 220 29.57 15.85 2.88
C PHE A 220 29.01 16.27 4.24
N VAL A 221 29.86 16.37 5.21
CA VAL A 221 29.63 16.96 6.54
C VAL A 221 30.53 18.18 6.64
N LEU A 222 29.97 19.31 7.04
CA LEU A 222 30.76 20.57 7.09
C LEU A 222 31.92 20.47 8.06
N GLU A 223 31.74 19.77 9.19
CA GLU A 223 32.83 19.45 10.10
C GLU A 223 32.63 18.05 10.69
N SER A 224 33.61 17.19 10.52
CA SER A 224 33.58 15.82 11.04
C SER A 224 33.92 15.83 12.53
N ASN A 225 32.93 16.05 13.39
CA ASN A 225 33.08 15.71 14.77
C ASN A 225 32.34 14.38 15.09
N LYS A 226 32.73 13.74 16.18
CA LYS A 226 32.24 12.41 16.59
C LYS A 226 30.73 12.39 16.90
N TYR A 227 30.09 13.53 16.97
CA TYR A 227 28.70 13.68 17.45
C TYR A 227 27.76 14.26 16.38
N ASP A 228 28.28 14.80 15.29
CA ASP A 228 27.49 15.34 14.20
C ASP A 228 27.63 14.44 12.97
N SER A 229 26.51 13.82 12.59
CA SER A 229 26.36 12.98 11.40
C SER A 229 25.50 13.66 10.33
N HIS A 230 25.30 14.99 10.44
CA HIS A 230 24.47 15.71 9.49
C HIS A 230 25.14 15.76 8.12
N LYS A 231 24.70 14.85 7.24
CA LYS A 231 25.14 14.83 5.85
C LYS A 231 24.22 15.67 4.99
N MET A 232 24.83 16.44 4.10
CA MET A 232 24.15 17.36 3.21
C MET A 232 24.72 17.34 1.81
N ILE A 233 23.97 17.86 0.86
CA ILE A 233 24.43 18.34 -0.43
C ILE A 233 24.18 19.84 -0.51
N THR A 234 24.97 20.55 -1.28
CA THR A 234 24.79 21.99 -1.47
C THR A 234 24.68 22.33 -2.95
N TYR A 235 23.89 23.35 -3.25
CA TYR A 235 23.93 24.02 -4.54
C TYR A 235 24.62 25.37 -4.36
N SER A 236 25.75 25.53 -5.02
CA SER A 236 26.67 26.65 -4.83
C SER A 236 26.83 27.46 -6.10
N LEU A 237 26.75 28.79 -5.99
CA LEU A 237 27.00 29.73 -7.07
C LEU A 237 28.24 30.60 -6.72
N PRO A 238 29.10 30.88 -7.68
CA PRO A 238 30.18 31.82 -7.46
C PRO A 238 29.62 33.26 -7.30
N LEU A 239 30.12 33.96 -6.32
CA LEU A 239 29.80 35.36 -6.11
C LEU A 239 30.83 36.22 -6.85
N SER A 240 30.34 36.94 -7.86
CA SER A 240 31.18 37.87 -8.63
C SER A 240 30.76 39.31 -8.41
N TYR A 241 31.72 40.19 -8.41
CA TYR A 241 31.52 41.63 -8.43
C TYR A 241 32.46 42.29 -9.41
N HIS A 242 31.90 43.05 -10.38
CA HIS A 242 32.66 43.67 -11.49
C HIS A 242 33.68 42.71 -12.18
N GLY A 243 33.26 41.47 -12.41
CA GLY A 243 34.10 40.47 -13.11
C GLY A 243 35.16 39.78 -12.24
N LYS A 244 35.25 40.10 -10.95
CA LYS A 244 36.12 39.42 -10.00
C LYS A 244 35.31 38.49 -9.11
N ILE A 245 35.75 37.27 -8.92
CA ILE A 245 35.14 36.32 -8.01
C ILE A 245 35.57 36.63 -6.59
N ILE A 246 34.61 36.91 -5.70
CA ILE A 246 34.87 37.34 -4.32
C ILE A 246 34.34 36.35 -3.29
N GLY A 247 33.72 35.25 -3.73
CA GLY A 247 33.23 34.24 -2.82
C GLY A 247 32.30 33.25 -3.51
N VAL A 248 31.56 32.52 -2.70
CA VAL A 248 30.55 31.52 -3.09
C VAL A 248 29.36 31.64 -2.15
N TYR A 249 28.17 31.53 -2.69
CA TYR A 249 26.95 31.46 -1.92
C TYR A 249 26.05 30.33 -2.41
N GLY A 250 25.16 29.88 -1.57
CA GLY A 250 24.29 28.76 -1.96
C GLY A 250 23.33 28.33 -0.87
N ILE A 251 22.79 27.17 -1.11
CA ILE A 251 21.85 26.50 -0.22
C ILE A 251 22.33 25.10 0.15
N GLU A 252 21.79 24.62 1.24
CA GLU A 252 21.91 23.25 1.72
C GLU A 252 20.62 22.48 1.48
N VAL A 253 20.76 21.19 1.17
CA VAL A 253 19.68 20.20 1.23
C VAL A 253 20.16 19.00 2.04
N SER A 254 19.59 18.79 3.21
CA SER A 254 19.97 17.67 4.07
C SER A 254 19.57 16.34 3.46
N LEU A 255 20.40 15.31 3.64
CA LEU A 255 20.10 13.97 3.11
C LEU A 255 18.91 13.34 3.80
N SER A 256 18.68 13.62 5.07
CA SER A 256 17.50 13.16 5.81
C SER A 256 16.20 13.76 5.26
N TYR A 257 16.26 15.01 4.80
CA TYR A 257 15.12 15.63 4.11
C TYR A 257 14.91 15.03 2.72
N LEU A 258 15.98 14.77 1.97
CA LEU A 258 15.90 14.10 0.66
C LEU A 258 15.28 12.71 0.77
N GLU A 259 15.53 11.96 1.85
CA GLU A 259 14.95 10.63 2.07
C GLU A 259 13.42 10.63 2.02
N THR A 260 12.80 11.74 2.41
CA THR A 260 11.32 11.87 2.36
C THR A 260 10.76 11.76 0.94
N TYR A 261 11.57 12.07 -0.08
CA TYR A 261 11.21 12.00 -1.49
C TYR A 261 11.38 10.61 -2.14
N PHE A 262 12.02 9.66 -1.46
CA PHE A 262 12.20 8.30 -1.95
C PHE A 262 12.10 7.25 -0.84
N SER A 263 11.02 7.34 -0.05
CA SER A 263 10.70 6.31 0.95
C SER A 263 10.47 4.97 0.27
N HIS A 264 11.17 3.93 0.73
CA HIS A 264 11.14 2.59 0.15
C HIS A 264 9.84 1.80 0.42
N ASN A 265 8.88 2.38 1.12
CA ASN A 265 7.62 1.74 1.49
C ASN A 265 6.70 1.44 0.30
N ASP A 266 6.89 2.09 -0.83
CA ASP A 266 6.14 1.86 -2.07
C ASP A 266 6.73 0.74 -2.95
N LEU A 267 7.96 0.32 -2.66
CA LEU A 267 8.56 -0.84 -3.30
C LEU A 267 8.03 -2.13 -2.68
N LYS A 268 7.62 -3.06 -3.52
CA LYS A 268 7.16 -4.37 -3.05
C LYS A 268 8.31 -5.21 -2.51
N GLY A 269 7.97 -6.16 -1.63
CA GLY A 269 8.92 -7.08 -1.02
C GLY A 269 9.38 -6.65 0.35
N ASN A 270 10.04 -7.58 1.07
CA ASN A 270 10.57 -7.32 2.41
C ASN A 270 11.98 -6.72 2.37
N ASN A 271 12.69 -6.97 1.26
CA ASN A 271 14.03 -6.47 1.04
C ASN A 271 14.01 -5.58 -0.20
N ASN A 272 14.06 -4.30 0.03
CA ASN A 272 14.04 -3.28 -1.01
C ASN A 272 14.83 -2.05 -0.55
N GLY A 273 14.97 -1.09 -1.42
CA GLY A 273 15.60 0.18 -1.08
C GLY A 273 15.69 1.10 -2.29
N TYR A 274 15.89 2.37 -2.01
CA TYR A 274 16.28 3.37 -2.99
C TYR A 274 17.72 3.78 -2.74
N VAL A 275 18.45 4.04 -3.81
CA VAL A 275 19.81 4.56 -3.77
C VAL A 275 19.92 5.76 -4.70
N LEU A 276 20.30 6.89 -4.15
CA LEU A 276 20.79 8.04 -4.90
C LEU A 276 22.29 7.81 -5.12
N ALA A 277 22.74 7.86 -6.36
CA ALA A 277 24.13 7.58 -6.70
C ALA A 277 24.63 8.49 -7.82
N ALA A 278 25.94 8.74 -7.83
CA ALA A 278 26.64 9.48 -8.88
C ALA A 278 27.45 8.52 -9.76
N LEU A 279 27.45 8.75 -11.07
CA LEU A 279 28.23 7.97 -12.03
C LEU A 279 29.70 8.41 -11.96
N ASN A 280 30.59 7.46 -11.70
CA ASN A 280 32.03 7.64 -11.73
C ASN A 280 32.60 7.51 -13.15
N ASN A 281 33.81 8.00 -13.36
CA ASN A 281 34.54 7.89 -14.65
C ASN A 281 34.83 6.45 -15.06
N ASP A 282 34.87 5.50 -14.13
CA ASP A 282 35.12 4.07 -14.37
C ASP A 282 33.80 3.28 -14.73
N GLY A 283 32.68 3.97 -14.73
CA GLY A 283 31.37 3.37 -15.00
C GLY A 283 30.68 2.75 -13.77
N SER A 284 31.32 2.82 -12.59
CA SER A 284 30.68 2.49 -11.32
C SER A 284 29.78 3.63 -10.83
N TYR A 285 28.89 3.34 -9.90
CA TYR A 285 28.03 4.33 -9.26
C TYR A 285 28.46 4.50 -7.80
N GLN A 286 28.90 5.69 -7.43
CA GLN A 286 29.19 6.06 -6.05
C GLN A 286 27.87 6.25 -5.30
N VAL A 287 27.74 5.60 -4.16
CA VAL A 287 26.56 5.75 -3.29
C VAL A 287 26.61 7.10 -2.61
N LEU A 288 25.56 7.88 -2.82
CA LEU A 288 25.41 9.19 -2.16
C LEU A 288 24.56 9.04 -0.91
N TYR A 289 23.35 8.51 -1.06
CA TYR A 289 22.40 8.29 0.02
C TYR A 289 21.34 7.28 -0.39
N GLY A 290 20.48 6.86 0.56
CA GLY A 290 19.36 6.00 0.24
C GLY A 290 18.54 5.56 1.45
N SER A 291 17.54 4.74 1.18
CA SER A 291 16.64 4.19 2.18
C SER A 291 16.41 2.69 1.95
N GLY A 292 16.08 1.96 3.00
CA GLY A 292 15.73 0.54 2.94
C GLY A 292 16.90 -0.43 3.18
N THR A 293 16.55 -1.71 3.28
CA THR A 293 17.48 -2.78 3.66
C THR A 293 18.54 -3.04 2.60
N LEU A 294 18.18 -2.97 1.31
CA LEU A 294 19.14 -3.19 0.21
C LEU A 294 20.06 -1.99 0.01
N TYR A 295 19.62 -0.79 0.32
CA TYR A 295 20.52 0.36 0.37
C TYR A 295 21.65 0.14 1.36
N GLN A 296 21.35 -0.29 2.60
CA GLN A 296 22.38 -0.53 3.61
C GLN A 296 23.45 -1.50 3.09
N ARG A 297 23.03 -2.53 2.37
CA ARG A 297 23.92 -3.53 1.78
C ARG A 297 24.84 -2.95 0.71
N VAL A 298 24.30 -2.11 -0.16
CA VAL A 298 25.08 -1.45 -1.23
C VAL A 298 25.96 -0.35 -0.65
N ASN A 299 25.52 0.34 0.40
CA ASN A 299 26.28 1.38 1.06
C ASN A 299 27.53 0.85 1.81
N GLU A 300 27.52 -0.42 2.25
CA GLU A 300 28.71 -1.08 2.84
C GLU A 300 29.92 -1.07 1.88
N THR A 301 29.67 -1.09 0.57
CA THR A 301 30.73 -1.08 -0.47
C THR A 301 31.10 0.32 -0.93
N GLY A 302 30.28 1.33 -0.65
CA GLY A 302 30.45 2.72 -1.07
C GLY A 302 30.19 2.97 -2.56
N SER A 303 30.32 1.95 -3.41
CA SER A 303 30.01 2.02 -4.84
C SER A 303 29.50 0.69 -5.37
N PHE A 304 28.84 0.71 -6.52
CA PHE A 304 28.32 -0.49 -7.17
C PHE A 304 28.34 -0.36 -8.70
N GLU A 305 28.34 -1.50 -9.37
CA GLU A 305 28.21 -1.59 -10.82
C GLU A 305 26.87 -2.20 -11.20
N LEU A 306 26.32 -1.80 -12.35
CA LEU A 306 25.07 -2.30 -12.90
C LEU A 306 25.34 -3.09 -14.17
N THR A 307 24.91 -4.36 -14.19
CA THR A 307 24.99 -5.23 -15.36
C THR A 307 23.61 -5.33 -16.02
N PRO A 308 23.47 -4.92 -17.30
CA PRO A 308 22.19 -4.95 -17.99
C PRO A 308 21.67 -6.39 -18.13
N GLN A 309 20.39 -6.56 -17.94
CA GLN A 309 19.69 -7.81 -18.14
C GLN A 309 19.01 -7.84 -19.54
N LYS A 310 18.44 -8.98 -19.92
CA LYS A 310 17.77 -9.14 -21.23
C LYS A 310 16.56 -8.23 -21.42
N GLN A 311 15.98 -7.76 -20.34
CA GLN A 311 14.86 -6.82 -20.35
C GLN A 311 15.41 -5.39 -20.36
N ASN A 312 14.80 -4.50 -21.12
CA ASN A 312 15.23 -3.10 -21.20
C ASN A 312 15.04 -2.42 -19.84
N ASP A 313 15.97 -1.55 -19.49
CA ASP A 313 15.99 -0.76 -18.27
C ASP A 313 15.99 -1.58 -16.95
N PHE A 314 16.45 -2.84 -17.03
CA PHE A 314 16.54 -3.75 -15.89
C PHE A 314 17.98 -4.24 -15.74
N TYR A 315 18.51 -4.15 -14.52
CA TYR A 315 19.93 -4.38 -14.23
C TYR A 315 20.10 -5.29 -13.03
N CYS A 316 21.23 -5.99 -12.96
CA CYS A 316 21.67 -6.71 -11.78
C CYS A 316 22.81 -5.94 -11.14
N VAL A 317 22.81 -5.78 -9.83
CA VAL A 317 23.91 -5.22 -9.07
C VAL A 317 25.02 -6.25 -9.05
N LYS A 318 26.20 -5.87 -9.55
CA LYS A 318 27.33 -6.78 -9.70
C LYS A 318 28.00 -7.02 -8.34
N ASP A 319 28.35 -8.27 -8.08
CA ASP A 319 29.13 -8.73 -6.91
C ASP A 319 28.48 -8.49 -5.53
N ILE A 320 27.35 -7.80 -5.45
CA ILE A 320 26.61 -7.58 -4.21
C ILE A 320 25.36 -8.48 -4.19
N LYS A 321 25.22 -9.26 -3.13
CA LYS A 321 24.12 -10.24 -2.97
C LYS A 321 23.46 -10.15 -1.60
N LEU A 322 22.20 -10.55 -1.54
CA LEU A 322 21.47 -10.80 -0.31
C LEU A 322 21.49 -12.31 -0.01
N GLY A 323 22.46 -12.77 0.78
CA GLY A 323 22.72 -14.20 0.92
C GLY A 323 23.11 -14.83 -0.42
N ASN A 324 22.28 -15.75 -0.94
CA ASN A 324 22.48 -16.37 -2.25
C ASN A 324 21.71 -15.71 -3.39
N GLN A 325 20.91 -14.68 -3.11
CA GLN A 325 20.05 -14.03 -4.10
C GLN A 325 20.74 -12.81 -4.71
N ASN A 326 20.50 -12.58 -5.99
CA ASN A 326 20.94 -11.40 -6.69
C ASN A 326 20.05 -10.21 -6.30
N ILE A 327 20.67 -9.02 -6.30
CA ILE A 327 19.97 -7.75 -6.16
C ILE A 327 19.77 -7.19 -7.57
N TYR A 328 18.54 -6.81 -7.85
CA TYR A 328 18.17 -6.19 -9.12
C TYR A 328 17.87 -4.71 -8.93
N SER A 329 18.06 -3.97 -10.00
CA SER A 329 17.89 -2.53 -10.00
C SER A 329 17.17 -2.07 -11.26
N VAL A 330 16.35 -1.08 -11.10
CA VAL A 330 15.89 -0.17 -12.15
C VAL A 330 16.28 1.23 -11.73
N PHE A 331 16.72 2.07 -12.66
CA PHE A 331 17.09 3.42 -12.31
C PHE A 331 16.58 4.46 -13.29
N ASN A 332 16.53 5.69 -12.85
CA ASN A 332 16.26 6.84 -13.69
C ASN A 332 17.33 7.92 -13.44
N THR A 333 17.78 8.53 -14.52
CA THR A 333 18.76 9.62 -14.46
C THR A 333 18.08 10.90 -13.96
N LEU A 334 18.73 11.58 -13.03
CA LEU A 334 18.32 12.89 -12.53
C LEU A 334 18.98 13.97 -13.37
N LYS A 335 18.18 14.81 -13.97
CA LYS A 335 18.69 16.01 -14.65
C LYS A 335 18.81 17.13 -13.63
N ILE A 336 19.92 17.15 -12.90
CA ILE A 336 20.19 18.14 -11.84
C ILE A 336 20.78 19.45 -12.40
N TYR A 337 21.26 19.41 -13.64
CA TYR A 337 21.84 20.56 -14.30
C TYR A 337 21.10 20.90 -15.59
N PRO A 338 20.94 22.18 -15.96
CA PRO A 338 20.57 22.57 -17.32
C PRO A 338 21.68 22.20 -18.30
N ASN A 339 21.36 22.13 -19.60
CA ASN A 339 22.35 21.86 -20.63
C ASN A 339 23.34 23.05 -20.76
N ASN A 340 24.54 22.75 -21.21
CA ASN A 340 25.63 23.73 -21.49
C ASN A 340 26.27 24.40 -20.26
N ILE A 341 26.34 23.70 -19.15
CA ILE A 341 27.11 24.12 -17.99
C ILE A 341 28.31 23.19 -17.76
N PRO A 342 29.35 23.63 -17.03
CA PRO A 342 30.58 22.86 -16.84
C PRO A 342 30.40 21.49 -16.22
N TYR A 343 29.37 21.36 -15.38
CA TYR A 343 29.10 20.18 -14.56
C TYR A 343 28.01 19.24 -15.18
N GLU A 344 27.60 19.50 -16.44
CA GLU A 344 26.56 18.69 -17.10
C GLU A 344 26.88 17.18 -17.21
N HIS A 345 28.18 16.84 -17.14
CA HIS A 345 28.69 15.47 -17.17
C HIS A 345 28.49 14.73 -15.82
N SER A 346 28.23 15.46 -14.74
CA SER A 346 27.86 14.86 -13.45
C SER A 346 26.49 14.21 -13.52
N THR A 347 26.47 12.91 -13.76
CA THR A 347 25.23 12.16 -13.90
C THR A 347 24.84 11.52 -12.58
N TRP A 348 23.75 11.97 -12.01
CA TRP A 348 23.15 11.32 -10.84
C TRP A 348 22.00 10.42 -11.28
N ILE A 349 21.81 9.34 -10.54
CA ILE A 349 20.70 8.41 -10.74
C ILE A 349 19.97 8.19 -9.44
N LEU A 350 18.65 7.97 -9.54
CA LEU A 350 17.89 7.31 -8.50
C LEU A 350 17.66 5.86 -8.93
N ALA A 351 18.18 4.92 -8.16
CA ALA A 351 18.02 3.49 -8.40
C ALA A 351 17.10 2.88 -7.36
N GLY A 352 16.08 2.15 -7.80
CA GLY A 352 15.26 1.28 -6.95
C GLY A 352 15.88 -0.10 -6.92
N LEU A 353 16.16 -0.61 -5.73
CA LEU A 353 16.72 -1.93 -5.48
C LEU A 353 15.65 -2.89 -5.01
N VAL A 354 15.62 -4.06 -5.57
CA VAL A 354 14.69 -5.15 -5.19
C VAL A 354 15.43 -6.48 -5.20
N ASP A 355 15.02 -7.40 -4.34
CA ASP A 355 15.57 -8.75 -4.33
C ASP A 355 14.99 -9.61 -5.48
N GLU A 356 15.66 -10.70 -5.76
CA GLU A 356 15.29 -11.66 -6.79
C GLU A 356 13.85 -12.20 -6.59
N ASP A 357 13.46 -12.41 -5.35
CA ASP A 357 12.14 -12.94 -5.03
C ASP A 357 11.03 -11.94 -5.31
N THR A 358 11.25 -10.67 -5.06
CA THR A 358 10.28 -9.61 -5.34
C THR A 358 9.89 -9.58 -6.82
N ILE A 359 10.86 -9.75 -7.72
CA ILE A 359 10.60 -9.73 -9.17
C ILE A 359 10.04 -11.08 -9.66
N PHE A 360 10.68 -12.20 -9.27
CA PHE A 360 10.46 -13.50 -9.93
C PHE A 360 9.63 -14.48 -9.12
N SER A 361 9.33 -14.22 -7.83
CA SER A 361 8.61 -15.18 -6.99
C SER A 361 7.19 -15.42 -7.47
N LEU A 362 6.51 -14.38 -7.97
CA LEU A 362 5.13 -14.52 -8.45
C LEU A 362 5.06 -15.49 -9.62
N GLY A 363 5.92 -15.31 -10.61
CA GLY A 363 6.04 -16.20 -11.76
C GLY A 363 6.48 -17.61 -11.33
N ARG A 364 7.51 -17.74 -10.50
CA ARG A 364 8.00 -19.03 -9.97
C ARG A 364 6.92 -19.78 -9.19
N ASN A 365 6.24 -19.11 -8.28
CA ASN A 365 5.22 -19.72 -7.45
C ASN A 365 4.00 -20.15 -8.26
N LEU A 366 3.57 -19.33 -9.22
CA LEU A 366 2.50 -19.67 -10.15
C LEU A 366 2.84 -20.97 -10.91
N TYR A 367 4.03 -21.04 -11.51
CA TYR A 367 4.45 -22.25 -12.23
C TYR A 367 4.63 -23.43 -11.29
N ARG A 368 5.17 -23.24 -10.08
CA ARG A 368 5.28 -24.31 -9.06
C ARG A 368 3.91 -24.85 -8.68
N MET A 369 2.92 -24.01 -8.43
CA MET A 369 1.55 -24.42 -8.14
C MET A 369 0.93 -25.19 -9.32
N ILE A 370 1.14 -24.71 -10.54
CA ILE A 370 0.65 -25.39 -11.75
C ILE A 370 1.31 -26.75 -11.91
N TYR A 371 2.64 -26.84 -11.76
CA TYR A 371 3.34 -28.15 -11.80
C TYR A 371 2.85 -29.09 -10.73
N LEU A 372 2.64 -28.61 -9.51
CA LEU A 372 2.11 -29.42 -8.40
C LEU A 372 0.70 -29.91 -8.71
N MET A 373 -0.16 -29.03 -9.21
CA MET A 373 -1.53 -29.38 -9.64
C MET A 373 -1.49 -30.41 -10.78
N LEU A 374 -0.58 -30.27 -11.75
CA LEU A 374 -0.41 -31.23 -12.84
C LEU A 374 0.07 -32.58 -12.34
N ILE A 375 1.01 -32.62 -11.40
CA ILE A 375 1.46 -33.86 -10.77
C ILE A 375 0.29 -34.58 -10.05
N VAL A 376 -0.49 -33.80 -9.27
CA VAL A 376 -1.65 -34.36 -8.56
C VAL A 376 -2.71 -34.90 -9.54
N THR A 377 -3.05 -34.10 -10.56
CA THR A 377 -4.03 -34.52 -11.58
C THR A 377 -3.52 -35.74 -12.38
N PHE A 378 -2.21 -35.80 -12.69
CA PHE A 378 -1.59 -36.93 -13.37
C PHE A 378 -1.66 -38.21 -12.51
N LEU A 379 -1.32 -38.13 -11.22
CA LEU A 379 -1.41 -39.25 -10.28
C LEU A 379 -2.85 -39.73 -10.11
N LEU A 380 -3.80 -38.80 -9.97
CA LEU A 380 -5.24 -39.13 -9.93
C LEU A 380 -5.69 -39.80 -11.21
N SER A 381 -5.22 -39.33 -12.36
CA SER A 381 -5.54 -39.90 -13.68
C SER A 381 -4.99 -41.32 -13.83
N ILE A 382 -3.76 -41.59 -13.36
CA ILE A 382 -3.20 -42.94 -13.33
C ILE A 382 -4.04 -43.85 -12.42
N ALA A 383 -4.38 -43.39 -11.21
CA ALA A 383 -5.21 -44.13 -10.28
C ALA A 383 -6.57 -44.47 -10.88
N LEU A 384 -7.24 -43.48 -11.51
CA LEU A 384 -8.51 -43.66 -12.20
C LEU A 384 -8.37 -44.60 -13.40
N SER A 385 -7.29 -44.49 -14.18
CA SER A 385 -7.00 -45.36 -15.32
C SER A 385 -6.81 -46.83 -14.86
N ILE A 386 -6.08 -47.04 -13.73
CA ILE A 386 -5.91 -48.39 -13.14
C ILE A 386 -7.26 -48.93 -12.64
N LEU A 387 -8.08 -48.09 -12.00
CA LEU A 387 -9.43 -48.50 -11.56
C LEU A 387 -10.33 -48.85 -12.72
N LEU A 388 -10.35 -48.03 -13.77
CA LEU A 388 -11.13 -48.28 -15.00
C LEU A 388 -10.62 -49.53 -15.71
N PHE A 389 -9.28 -49.71 -15.83
CA PHE A 389 -8.68 -50.91 -16.42
C PHE A 389 -9.08 -52.18 -15.65
N ARG A 390 -9.00 -52.14 -14.31
CA ARG A 390 -9.45 -53.25 -13.47
C ARG A 390 -10.95 -53.48 -13.59
N SER A 391 -11.74 -52.43 -13.70
CA SER A 391 -13.21 -52.51 -13.82
C SER A 391 -13.65 -53.09 -15.17
N PHE A 392 -12.92 -52.84 -16.26
CA PHE A 392 -13.27 -53.32 -17.59
C PHE A 392 -12.57 -54.61 -18.00
N SER A 393 -11.33 -54.84 -17.57
CA SER A 393 -10.58 -56.05 -17.97
C SER A 393 -10.99 -57.29 -17.19
N ARG A 394 -11.34 -57.16 -15.91
CA ARG A 394 -11.75 -58.28 -15.06
C ARG A 394 -13.05 -58.97 -15.56
N PRO A 395 -14.13 -58.21 -15.91
CA PRO A 395 -15.35 -58.83 -16.40
C PRO A 395 -15.15 -59.61 -17.70
N PHE A 396 -14.23 -59.11 -18.58
CA PHE A 396 -13.93 -59.80 -19.84
C PHE A 396 -13.22 -61.17 -19.60
N GLN A 397 -12.26 -61.20 -18.66
CA GLN A 397 -11.64 -62.44 -18.23
C GLN A 397 -12.65 -63.40 -17.58
N GLN A 398 -13.51 -62.88 -16.73
CA GLN A 398 -14.54 -63.68 -16.09
C GLN A 398 -15.59 -64.22 -17.07
N LEU A 399 -15.90 -63.48 -18.16
CA LEU A 399 -16.76 -63.99 -19.22
C LEU A 399 -16.10 -65.16 -19.96
N VAL A 400 -14.81 -65.05 -20.27
CA VAL A 400 -14.07 -66.14 -20.93
C VAL A 400 -13.98 -67.35 -20.00
N GLU A 401 -13.74 -67.13 -18.71
CA GLU A 401 -13.66 -68.22 -17.70
C GLU A 401 -15.04 -68.83 -17.39
N SER A 402 -16.14 -68.08 -17.51
CA SER A 402 -17.50 -68.59 -17.36
C SER A 402 -17.98 -69.40 -18.57
N LEU A 403 -17.47 -69.05 -19.77
CA LEU A 403 -17.73 -69.80 -21.00
C LEU A 403 -16.93 -71.14 -21.02
N ASP A 404 -15.80 -71.17 -20.31
CA ASP A 404 -14.99 -72.41 -20.13
C ASP A 404 -15.48 -73.31 -18.98
N GLY A 405 -16.59 -72.96 -18.29
CA GLY A 405 -17.19 -73.83 -17.25
C GLY A 405 -16.46 -73.83 -15.90
N THR A 406 -15.55 -72.88 -15.70
CA THR A 406 -14.73 -72.73 -14.46
C THR A 406 -15.27 -71.80 -13.42
N LEU A 407 -16.37 -71.03 -13.72
CA LEU A 407 -17.04 -70.11 -12.79
C LEU A 407 -18.53 -70.25 -12.83
N ASP A 408 -19.13 -70.50 -11.67
CA ASP A 408 -20.59 -70.69 -11.50
C ASP A 408 -21.44 -69.41 -11.65
N HIS A 409 -20.84 -68.22 -11.79
CA HIS A 409 -21.55 -66.96 -11.92
C HIS A 409 -20.87 -66.00 -12.88
N TYR A 410 -21.62 -65.52 -13.87
CA TYR A 410 -21.26 -64.41 -14.78
C TYR A 410 -21.47 -63.07 -14.11
N ILE A 411 -20.45 -62.20 -14.16
CA ILE A 411 -20.56 -60.81 -13.77
C ILE A 411 -20.68 -59.97 -15.04
N PRO A 412 -21.77 -59.20 -15.21
CA PRO A 412 -21.98 -58.38 -16.41
C PRO A 412 -20.82 -57.42 -16.65
N SER A 413 -20.38 -57.33 -17.91
CA SER A 413 -19.42 -56.34 -18.34
C SER A 413 -20.15 -55.14 -18.95
N ASN A 414 -19.70 -53.91 -18.66
CA ASN A 414 -20.26 -52.70 -19.29
C ASN A 414 -19.92 -52.58 -20.79
N ILE A 415 -19.61 -53.69 -21.46
CA ILE A 415 -19.27 -53.74 -22.90
C ILE A 415 -20.49 -54.30 -23.61
N LYS A 416 -21.15 -53.45 -24.42
CA LYS A 416 -22.39 -53.75 -25.12
C LYS A 416 -22.36 -55.10 -25.89
N GLU A 417 -21.23 -55.43 -26.51
CA GLU A 417 -21.04 -56.68 -27.24
C GLU A 417 -20.93 -57.91 -26.32
N ILE A 418 -20.48 -57.72 -25.11
CA ILE A 418 -20.34 -58.80 -24.10
C ILE A 418 -21.72 -58.98 -23.42
N ASP A 419 -22.41 -57.87 -23.14
CA ASP A 419 -23.72 -57.87 -22.54
C ASP A 419 -24.80 -58.42 -23.50
N GLN A 420 -24.67 -58.14 -24.81
CA GLN A 420 -25.54 -58.76 -25.84
C GLN A 420 -25.36 -60.27 -25.92
N LEU A 421 -24.14 -60.77 -25.77
CA LEU A 421 -23.93 -62.21 -25.74
C LEU A 421 -24.48 -62.86 -24.45
N HIS A 422 -24.35 -62.15 -23.33
CA HIS A 422 -24.94 -62.54 -22.06
C HIS A 422 -26.44 -62.37 -22.02
N ASP A 423 -26.99 -61.28 -22.61
CA ASP A 423 -28.44 -60.99 -22.70
C ASP A 423 -29.18 -62.05 -23.52
N VAL A 424 -28.54 -62.62 -24.54
CA VAL A 424 -29.13 -63.78 -25.30
C VAL A 424 -29.22 -65.00 -24.39
N ILE A 425 -28.31 -65.17 -23.46
CA ILE A 425 -28.30 -66.28 -22.50
C ILE A 425 -29.18 -65.99 -21.27
N GLN A 426 -29.18 -64.74 -20.82
CA GLN A 426 -29.89 -64.35 -19.60
C GLN A 426 -31.35 -63.80 -19.82
N LYS A 427 -31.75 -63.46 -21.06
CA LYS A 427 -33.12 -63.02 -21.35
C LYS A 427 -34.23 -63.93 -20.81
N LEU A 428 -33.89 -65.12 -20.43
CA LEU A 428 -34.81 -66.05 -19.79
C LEU A 428 -34.84 -65.96 -18.25
N THR A 429 -33.82 -65.36 -17.62
CA THR A 429 -33.73 -65.39 -16.14
C THR A 429 -33.88 -64.04 -15.46
N ASP A 430 -33.77 -62.89 -16.18
CA ASP A 430 -33.55 -61.60 -15.51
C ASP A 430 -34.70 -60.58 -15.53
N LYS A 431 -35.88 -60.98 -16.01
CA LYS A 431 -37.07 -60.06 -15.98
C LYS A 431 -37.49 -59.65 -14.56
N GLU A 432 -37.14 -60.44 -13.56
CA GLU A 432 -37.46 -60.15 -12.16
C GLU A 432 -36.40 -59.28 -11.41
N ARG A 433 -35.12 -59.28 -11.88
CA ARG A 433 -34.03 -58.54 -11.17
C ARG A 433 -33.94 -57.04 -11.54
N GLN A 434 -34.41 -56.68 -12.74
CA GLN A 434 -34.26 -55.29 -13.24
C GLN A 434 -35.05 -54.22 -12.45
N GLN A 435 -36.19 -54.60 -11.84
CA GLN A 435 -36.98 -53.62 -11.13
C GLN A 435 -36.40 -53.20 -9.77
N THR A 436 -35.62 -54.07 -9.15
CA THR A 436 -35.06 -53.79 -7.81
C THR A 436 -33.78 -52.91 -7.89
N GLN A 437 -33.05 -53.03 -9.00
CA GLN A 437 -31.76 -52.29 -9.14
C GLN A 437 -31.92 -50.81 -9.48
N GLN A 438 -32.96 -50.46 -10.25
CA GLN A 438 -33.23 -49.04 -10.57
C GLN A 438 -33.64 -48.21 -9.33
N LEU A 439 -34.27 -48.83 -8.35
CA LEU A 439 -34.67 -48.16 -7.13
C LEU A 439 -33.50 -47.80 -6.21
N VAL A 440 -32.42 -48.57 -6.28
CA VAL A 440 -31.24 -48.37 -5.45
C VAL A 440 -30.39 -47.21 -6.00
N GLU A 441 -30.21 -47.11 -7.32
CA GLU A 441 -29.39 -46.01 -7.94
C GLU A 441 -30.06 -44.65 -7.80
N GLU A 442 -31.38 -44.59 -7.83
CA GLU A 442 -32.10 -43.34 -7.65
C GLU A 442 -31.99 -42.84 -6.20
N LYS A 443 -31.93 -43.76 -5.26
CA LYS A 443 -31.73 -43.46 -3.84
C LYS A 443 -30.30 -42.95 -3.54
N GLU A 444 -29.29 -43.52 -4.16
CA GLU A 444 -27.88 -43.09 -3.98
C GLU A 444 -27.64 -41.71 -4.63
N ARG A 445 -28.22 -41.40 -5.79
CA ARG A 445 -28.16 -40.10 -6.42
C ARG A 445 -28.76 -38.97 -5.55
N LEU A 446 -29.89 -39.25 -4.93
CA LEU A 446 -30.50 -38.31 -3.99
C LEU A 446 -29.63 -38.13 -2.74
N GLN A 447 -28.96 -39.16 -2.29
CA GLN A 447 -28.14 -39.15 -1.10
C GLN A 447 -26.87 -38.29 -1.28
N ILE A 448 -26.20 -38.42 -2.40
CA ILE A 448 -25.01 -37.57 -2.74
C ILE A 448 -25.42 -36.10 -2.90
N ALA A 449 -26.60 -35.82 -3.46
CA ALA A 449 -27.08 -34.44 -3.59
C ALA A 449 -27.40 -33.81 -2.22
N ILE A 450 -27.93 -34.59 -1.29
CA ILE A 450 -28.26 -34.15 0.07
C ILE A 450 -26.98 -33.86 0.88
N GLU A 451 -25.96 -34.70 0.78
CA GLU A 451 -24.69 -34.55 1.50
C GLU A 451 -23.85 -33.33 1.00
N SER A 452 -24.05 -32.94 -0.26
CA SER A 452 -23.26 -31.85 -0.87
C SER A 452 -23.74 -30.44 -0.48
N THR A 453 -25.00 -30.27 -0.07
CA THR A 453 -25.58 -28.94 0.16
C THR A 453 -25.48 -28.45 1.60
N LYS A 454 -25.21 -29.33 2.57
CA LYS A 454 -25.26 -29.06 4.02
C LYS A 454 -26.58 -28.45 4.49
N ASP A 455 -27.63 -28.54 3.67
CA ASP A 455 -28.99 -28.05 4.01
C ASP A 455 -29.68 -29.02 4.94
N THR A 456 -30.53 -28.51 5.82
CA THR A 456 -31.48 -29.34 6.56
C THR A 456 -32.79 -29.43 5.76
N PHE A 457 -33.28 -30.61 5.50
CA PHE A 457 -34.51 -30.84 4.74
C PHE A 457 -35.68 -31.05 5.67
N PHE A 458 -36.85 -30.64 5.24
CA PHE A 458 -38.06 -30.85 5.99
C PHE A 458 -39.21 -31.41 5.11
N THR A 459 -40.07 -32.18 5.74
CA THR A 459 -41.34 -32.58 5.17
C THR A 459 -42.44 -32.32 6.20
N TYR A 460 -43.38 -31.47 5.86
CA TYR A 460 -44.56 -31.19 6.65
C TYR A 460 -45.78 -31.78 5.97
N ASP A 461 -46.44 -32.70 6.65
CA ASP A 461 -47.70 -33.30 6.19
C ASP A 461 -48.87 -32.49 6.71
N VAL A 462 -49.60 -31.84 5.79
CA VAL A 462 -50.68 -30.92 6.12
C VAL A 462 -51.89 -31.67 6.71
N THR A 463 -52.11 -32.91 6.30
CA THR A 463 -53.27 -33.73 6.73
C THR A 463 -53.06 -34.30 8.12
N SER A 464 -51.88 -34.77 8.42
CA SER A 464 -51.53 -35.35 9.72
C SER A 464 -50.97 -34.32 10.71
N ASP A 465 -50.68 -33.07 10.25
CA ASP A 465 -50.04 -32.03 11.03
C ASP A 465 -48.74 -32.52 11.68
N THR A 466 -47.88 -33.17 10.88
CA THR A 466 -46.59 -33.75 11.33
C THR A 466 -45.43 -33.14 10.56
N LEU A 467 -44.32 -32.84 11.25
CA LEU A 467 -43.12 -32.33 10.65
C LEU A 467 -41.99 -33.34 10.83
N THR A 468 -41.22 -33.57 9.77
CA THR A 468 -39.97 -34.32 9.79
C THR A 468 -38.87 -33.43 9.31
N LEU A 469 -37.81 -33.31 10.10
CA LEU A 469 -36.54 -32.64 9.72
C LEU A 469 -35.45 -33.70 9.51
N MET A 470 -34.66 -33.53 8.52
CA MET A 470 -33.47 -34.36 8.24
C MET A 470 -32.26 -33.45 7.97
N ASP A 471 -31.28 -33.50 8.84
CA ASP A 471 -30.04 -32.73 8.64
C ASP A 471 -29.15 -33.38 7.57
N TYR A 472 -28.10 -32.68 7.18
CA TYR A 472 -27.09 -33.17 6.21
C TYR A 472 -26.33 -34.42 6.70
N ASN A 473 -26.34 -34.70 8.01
CA ASN A 473 -25.78 -35.93 8.60
C ASN A 473 -26.84 -37.06 8.68
N GLN A 474 -28.01 -36.90 8.05
CA GLN A 474 -29.11 -37.84 8.01
C GLN A 474 -29.75 -38.13 9.38
N LYS A 475 -29.53 -37.28 10.38
CA LYS A 475 -30.28 -37.34 11.62
C LYS A 475 -31.71 -36.87 11.38
N ILE A 476 -32.66 -37.73 11.67
CA ILE A 476 -34.07 -37.46 11.47
C ILE A 476 -34.69 -37.03 12.80
N GLN A 477 -35.35 -35.88 12.81
CA GLN A 477 -36.21 -35.41 13.92
C GLN A 477 -37.65 -35.43 13.45
N PHE A 478 -38.49 -36.13 14.19
CA PHE A 478 -39.93 -36.27 13.91
C PHE A 478 -40.74 -35.52 14.96
N PHE A 479 -41.65 -34.67 14.51
CA PHE A 479 -42.57 -33.91 15.35
C PHE A 479 -44.00 -34.42 15.07
N PRO A 480 -44.63 -35.17 16.02
CA PRO A 480 -45.97 -35.75 15.82
C PRO A 480 -47.07 -34.69 15.83
N LYS A 481 -48.30 -35.10 15.50
CA LYS A 481 -49.48 -34.25 15.51
C LYS A 481 -49.63 -33.52 16.87
N ASN A 482 -49.87 -32.20 16.80
CA ASN A 482 -49.98 -31.28 17.95
C ASN A 482 -48.69 -31.02 18.72
N ASP A 483 -47.53 -31.55 18.31
CA ASP A 483 -46.25 -31.18 18.87
C ASP A 483 -45.61 -30.08 18.00
N HIS A 484 -45.88 -28.82 18.34
CA HIS A 484 -45.28 -27.65 17.67
C HIS A 484 -43.96 -27.19 18.31
N SER A 485 -43.27 -28.07 19.00
CA SER A 485 -41.97 -27.76 19.63
C SER A 485 -40.90 -27.30 18.61
N TYR A 486 -41.03 -27.72 17.34
CA TYR A 486 -40.17 -27.22 16.25
C TYR A 486 -40.27 -25.70 16.05
N LEU A 487 -41.37 -25.06 16.46
CA LEU A 487 -41.49 -23.60 16.44
C LEU A 487 -40.53 -22.91 17.43
N SER A 488 -40.10 -23.66 18.47
CA SER A 488 -39.07 -23.13 19.39
C SER A 488 -37.73 -22.93 18.71
N LEU A 489 -37.49 -23.60 17.59
CA LEU A 489 -36.30 -23.44 16.78
C LEU A 489 -36.32 -22.15 15.93
N ILE A 490 -37.47 -21.56 15.72
CA ILE A 490 -37.68 -20.31 14.99
C ILE A 490 -37.87 -19.16 15.96
N HIS A 491 -37.25 -18.01 15.63
CA HIS A 491 -37.39 -16.82 16.46
C HIS A 491 -38.86 -16.41 16.69
N PRO A 492 -39.24 -16.04 17.92
CA PRO A 492 -40.66 -15.80 18.26
C PRO A 492 -41.41 -14.85 17.31
N GLY A 493 -40.78 -13.79 16.85
CA GLY A 493 -41.38 -12.81 15.94
C GLY A 493 -41.65 -13.31 14.50
N GLU A 494 -41.13 -14.51 14.14
CA GLU A 494 -41.20 -15.03 12.77
C GLU A 494 -42.05 -16.36 12.68
N ARG A 495 -42.44 -16.86 13.83
CA ARG A 495 -43.18 -18.16 13.94
C ARG A 495 -44.51 -18.14 13.21
N GLU A 496 -45.29 -17.08 13.36
CA GLU A 496 -46.62 -16.94 12.75
C GLU A 496 -46.52 -16.91 11.22
N THR A 497 -45.50 -16.24 10.71
CA THR A 497 -45.24 -16.17 9.28
C THR A 497 -44.91 -17.54 8.68
N ILE A 498 -44.08 -18.35 9.32
CA ILE A 498 -43.75 -19.71 8.85
C ILE A 498 -44.96 -20.65 8.94
N MET A 499 -45.71 -20.57 10.03
CA MET A 499 -46.94 -21.38 10.17
C MET A 499 -47.98 -21.06 9.08
N THR A 500 -48.06 -19.79 8.70
CA THR A 500 -48.96 -19.36 7.61
C THR A 500 -48.55 -19.99 6.28
N TYR A 501 -47.24 -20.07 5.98
CA TYR A 501 -46.75 -20.71 4.77
C TYR A 501 -46.87 -22.24 4.78
N LEU A 502 -46.75 -22.90 5.92
CA LEU A 502 -46.92 -24.36 6.04
C LEU A 502 -48.37 -24.79 5.91
N LYS A 503 -49.33 -24.04 6.50
CA LYS A 503 -50.75 -24.42 6.56
C LYS A 503 -51.55 -23.90 5.39
N ASN A 504 -51.22 -22.75 4.81
CA ASN A 504 -51.94 -22.17 3.69
C ASN A 504 -51.47 -22.74 2.34
N ASN A 505 -52.38 -22.67 1.35
CA ASN A 505 -52.24 -23.35 0.06
C ASN A 505 -51.23 -22.67 -0.90
N TYR A 506 -50.06 -22.25 -0.42
CA TYR A 506 -49.00 -21.71 -1.28
C TYR A 506 -48.34 -22.83 -2.09
N HIS A 507 -48.15 -22.60 -3.40
CA HIS A 507 -47.53 -23.58 -4.28
C HIS A 507 -46.02 -23.71 -3.97
N SER A 508 -45.38 -22.60 -3.63
CA SER A 508 -43.98 -22.54 -3.15
C SER A 508 -43.75 -21.26 -2.35
N PHE A 509 -42.77 -21.28 -1.44
CA PHE A 509 -42.35 -20.11 -0.67
C PHE A 509 -40.84 -20.12 -0.43
N SER A 510 -40.29 -18.95 -0.17
CA SER A 510 -38.89 -18.75 0.25
C SER A 510 -38.88 -17.60 1.25
N GLN A 511 -38.47 -17.88 2.48
CA GLN A 511 -38.44 -16.90 3.57
C GLN A 511 -37.10 -16.96 4.30
N GLU A 512 -36.60 -15.79 4.66
CA GLU A 512 -35.41 -15.63 5.50
C GLU A 512 -35.84 -15.39 6.92
N VAL A 513 -35.41 -16.24 7.84
CA VAL A 513 -35.82 -16.21 9.24
C VAL A 513 -34.63 -16.52 10.14
N ARG A 514 -34.72 -16.14 11.40
CA ARG A 514 -33.79 -16.53 12.45
C ARG A 514 -34.15 -17.88 13.01
N TYR A 515 -33.24 -18.82 12.86
CA TYR A 515 -33.40 -20.23 13.22
C TYR A 515 -32.23 -20.68 14.10
N ARG A 516 -32.48 -21.66 14.95
CA ARG A 516 -31.41 -22.34 15.73
C ARG A 516 -31.58 -23.86 15.63
N PRO A 517 -30.51 -24.60 15.39
CA PRO A 517 -30.54 -26.06 15.22
C PRO A 517 -31.07 -26.79 16.46
N THR A 518 -30.73 -26.30 17.65
CA THR A 518 -31.26 -26.79 18.94
C THR A 518 -31.69 -25.61 19.81
N VAL A 519 -32.51 -25.88 20.84
CA VAL A 519 -33.00 -24.82 21.77
C VAL A 519 -31.86 -24.13 22.54
N GLN A 520 -30.71 -24.77 22.62
CA GLN A 520 -29.53 -24.24 23.33
C GLN A 520 -28.60 -23.38 22.44
N ASP A 521 -28.76 -23.46 21.12
CA ASP A 521 -27.93 -22.71 20.17
C ASP A 521 -28.40 -21.26 20.03
N GLU A 522 -27.49 -20.40 19.56
CA GLU A 522 -27.83 -19.05 19.16
C GLU A 522 -28.61 -19.03 17.84
N TYR A 523 -29.40 -17.96 17.62
CA TYR A 523 -30.15 -17.81 16.37
C TYR A 523 -29.19 -17.36 15.24
N ILE A 524 -29.21 -18.08 14.13
CA ILE A 524 -28.56 -17.76 12.87
C ILE A 524 -29.60 -17.42 11.80
N PHE A 525 -29.21 -16.66 10.79
CA PHE A 525 -30.10 -16.43 9.65
C PHE A 525 -30.06 -17.61 8.71
N VAL A 526 -31.26 -18.12 8.41
CA VAL A 526 -31.49 -19.20 7.44
C VAL A 526 -32.52 -18.81 6.41
N ARG A 527 -32.43 -19.41 5.24
CA ARG A 527 -33.47 -19.32 4.21
C ARG A 527 -34.23 -20.65 4.20
N ILE A 528 -35.54 -20.57 4.50
CA ILE A 528 -36.47 -21.70 4.43
C ILE A 528 -37.18 -21.64 3.10
N THR A 529 -36.99 -22.66 2.27
CA THR A 529 -37.71 -22.82 1.00
C THR A 529 -38.61 -24.03 1.07
N GLY A 530 -39.82 -23.90 0.65
CA GLY A 530 -40.78 -25.01 0.64
C GLY A 530 -41.63 -25.04 -0.62
N LYS A 531 -42.03 -26.26 -1.04
CA LYS A 531 -42.91 -26.52 -2.19
C LYS A 531 -43.94 -27.54 -1.80
N LYS A 532 -45.18 -27.31 -2.18
CA LYS A 532 -46.28 -28.27 -1.96
C LYS A 532 -46.20 -29.37 -3.00
N VAL A 533 -46.23 -30.62 -2.53
CA VAL A 533 -46.25 -31.85 -3.35
C VAL A 533 -47.37 -32.75 -2.79
N GLY A 534 -48.53 -32.76 -3.43
CA GLY A 534 -49.72 -33.41 -2.90
C GLY A 534 -50.17 -32.78 -1.58
N ASP A 535 -50.36 -33.60 -0.55
CA ASP A 535 -50.75 -33.17 0.80
C ASP A 535 -49.55 -32.83 1.70
N LYS A 536 -48.36 -32.77 1.13
CA LYS A 536 -47.11 -32.48 1.87
C LYS A 536 -46.44 -31.20 1.37
N VAL A 537 -45.80 -30.48 2.28
CA VAL A 537 -44.87 -29.42 1.97
C VAL A 537 -43.45 -29.94 2.20
N VAL A 538 -42.67 -29.97 1.16
CA VAL A 538 -41.28 -30.43 1.19
C VAL A 538 -40.35 -29.24 0.97
N GLY A 539 -39.27 -29.16 1.70
CA GLY A 539 -38.36 -28.01 1.56
C GLY A 539 -37.02 -28.20 2.20
N SER A 540 -36.25 -27.11 2.19
CA SER A 540 -34.91 -27.05 2.80
C SER A 540 -34.74 -25.80 3.64
N ILE A 541 -33.86 -25.91 4.63
CA ILE A 541 -33.40 -24.86 5.51
C ILE A 541 -31.90 -24.70 5.22
N ARG A 542 -31.53 -23.57 4.66
CA ARG A 542 -30.14 -23.23 4.29
C ARG A 542 -29.60 -22.15 5.18
N ASP A 543 -28.42 -22.37 5.74
CA ASP A 543 -27.70 -21.34 6.47
C ASP A 543 -27.24 -20.22 5.51
N ILE A 544 -27.60 -18.99 5.84
CA ILE A 544 -27.21 -17.77 5.11
C ILE A 544 -26.56 -16.74 6.05
N ASN A 545 -26.12 -17.19 7.23
CA ASN A 545 -25.63 -16.29 8.27
C ASN A 545 -24.39 -15.51 7.82
N ASP A 546 -23.43 -16.17 7.18
CA ASP A 546 -22.22 -15.51 6.63
C ASP A 546 -22.59 -14.47 5.56
N GLN A 547 -23.58 -14.76 4.73
CA GLN A 547 -24.06 -13.81 3.73
C GLN A 547 -24.65 -12.56 4.39
N LYS A 548 -25.43 -12.72 5.45
CA LYS A 548 -26.05 -11.61 6.18
C LYS A 548 -25.02 -10.76 6.93
N ILE A 549 -24.03 -11.38 7.54
CA ILE A 549 -22.94 -10.67 8.20
C ILE A 549 -22.20 -9.77 7.17
N LEU A 550 -21.96 -10.29 5.98
CA LEU A 550 -21.32 -9.52 4.91
C LEU A 550 -22.18 -8.34 4.42
N GLU A 551 -23.50 -8.53 4.32
CA GLU A 551 -24.44 -7.45 3.97
C GLU A 551 -24.40 -6.33 5.01
N PHE A 552 -24.53 -6.66 6.31
CA PHE A 552 -24.47 -5.68 7.41
C PHE A 552 -23.12 -4.94 7.49
N THR A 553 -22.03 -5.63 7.20
CA THR A 553 -20.70 -5.01 7.19
C THR A 553 -20.60 -3.99 6.06
N LYS A 554 -21.09 -4.31 4.86
CA LYS A 554 -21.11 -3.40 3.72
C LYS A 554 -21.97 -2.14 3.97
N GLU A 555 -23.12 -2.30 4.60
CA GLU A 555 -23.99 -1.17 4.95
C GLU A 555 -23.29 -0.23 5.95
N ARG A 556 -22.64 -0.77 6.97
CA ARG A 556 -21.87 0.01 7.94
C ARG A 556 -20.76 0.80 7.28
N ASP A 557 -20.00 0.16 6.38
CA ASP A 557 -18.87 0.77 5.69
C ASP A 557 -19.29 1.89 4.71
N GLN A 558 -20.53 1.91 4.29
CA GLN A 558 -21.08 3.02 3.49
C GLN A 558 -21.39 4.26 4.33
N ILE A 559 -21.72 4.09 5.59
CA ILE A 559 -22.22 5.15 6.46
C ILE A 559 -21.12 5.74 7.31
N LEU A 560 -20.20 4.91 7.82
CA LEU A 560 -19.15 5.34 8.74
C LEU A 560 -17.81 5.44 8.03
N ASP A 561 -16.96 6.32 8.54
CA ASP A 561 -15.56 6.46 8.15
C ASP A 561 -14.72 5.39 8.83
N ALA A 562 -13.93 4.64 8.06
CA ALA A 562 -13.21 3.48 8.53
C ALA A 562 -12.12 3.80 9.57
N THR A 563 -11.51 5.00 9.50
CA THR A 563 -10.43 5.43 10.40
C THR A 563 -10.97 5.94 11.73
N THR A 564 -12.03 6.74 11.67
CA THR A 564 -12.52 7.48 12.85
C THR A 564 -13.77 6.87 13.47
N MET A 565 -14.49 6.02 12.74
CA MET A 565 -15.82 5.51 13.08
C MET A 565 -16.89 6.62 13.21
N PHE A 566 -16.58 7.84 12.79
CA PHE A 566 -17.52 8.94 12.68
C PHE A 566 -18.39 8.75 11.43
N TYR A 567 -19.53 9.39 11.38
CA TYR A 567 -20.31 9.42 10.16
C TYR A 567 -19.50 10.09 9.03
N LYS A 568 -19.54 9.50 7.84
CA LYS A 568 -19.07 10.20 6.64
C LYS A 568 -19.94 11.45 6.41
N TYR A 569 -19.41 12.43 5.71
CA TYR A 569 -20.05 13.75 5.59
C TYR A 569 -21.51 13.69 5.14
N ILE A 570 -21.80 13.03 4.00
CA ILE A 570 -23.17 12.98 3.46
C ILE A 570 -24.11 12.23 4.40
N PRO A 571 -23.86 10.95 4.80
CA PRO A 571 -24.71 10.27 5.75
C PRO A 571 -24.83 10.99 7.10
N GLY A 572 -23.76 11.62 7.53
CA GLY A 572 -23.74 12.38 8.78
C GLY A 572 -24.64 13.62 8.76
N ILE A 573 -24.63 14.37 7.67
CA ILE A 573 -25.51 15.51 7.48
C ILE A 573 -26.99 15.07 7.36
N GLU A 574 -27.25 13.96 6.70
CA GLU A 574 -28.61 13.36 6.65
C GLU A 574 -29.09 12.97 8.05
N GLN A 575 -28.23 12.32 8.84
CA GLN A 575 -28.53 11.94 10.21
C GLN A 575 -28.74 13.17 11.10
N LEU A 576 -27.89 14.19 10.96
CA LEU A 576 -28.04 15.46 11.65
C LEU A 576 -29.39 16.13 11.31
N ASN A 577 -29.75 16.20 10.04
CA ASN A 577 -31.00 16.78 9.60
C ASN A 577 -32.23 15.99 10.07
N LYS A 578 -32.10 14.67 10.23
CA LYS A 578 -33.14 13.81 10.78
C LYS A 578 -33.34 14.07 12.27
N LEU A 579 -32.26 14.01 13.05
CA LEU A 579 -32.30 14.23 14.50
C LEU A 579 -32.68 15.66 14.88
N ARG A 580 -32.29 16.65 14.07
CA ARG A 580 -32.63 18.08 14.27
C ARG A 580 -34.13 18.37 14.18
N LYS A 581 -34.93 17.47 13.59
CA LYS A 581 -36.39 17.61 13.59
C LYS A 581 -36.99 17.37 14.99
N ASP A 582 -36.36 16.47 15.73
CA ASP A 582 -36.81 16.07 17.06
C ASP A 582 -36.09 16.86 18.16
N ILE A 583 -34.85 17.33 17.89
CA ILE A 583 -34.02 18.09 18.80
C ILE A 583 -33.68 19.44 18.13
N PRO A 584 -34.48 20.48 18.32
CA PRO A 584 -34.35 21.74 17.58
C PRO A 584 -33.22 22.64 18.09
N GLU A 585 -32.67 22.37 19.25
CA GLU A 585 -31.62 23.21 19.89
C GLU A 585 -30.38 22.38 20.18
N GLY A 586 -29.20 22.92 19.85
CA GLY A 586 -27.90 22.32 20.11
C GLY A 586 -26.77 23.18 19.57
N TYR A 587 -25.56 22.80 19.88
CA TYR A 587 -24.37 23.47 19.39
C TYR A 587 -23.60 22.60 18.41
N LEU A 588 -23.24 23.21 17.30
CA LEU A 588 -22.44 22.59 16.26
C LEU A 588 -21.02 23.13 16.35
N LEU A 589 -20.09 22.28 16.65
CA LEU A 589 -18.67 22.57 16.76
C LEU A 589 -17.95 22.00 15.54
N LEU A 590 -17.30 22.84 14.77
CA LEU A 590 -16.37 22.45 13.71
C LEU A 590 -14.95 22.54 14.25
N ILE A 591 -14.19 21.51 14.09
CA ILE A 591 -12.76 21.42 14.38
C ILE A 591 -12.03 21.20 13.07
N ASP A 592 -11.01 21.99 12.79
CA ASP A 592 -10.16 21.93 11.60
C ASP A 592 -8.69 21.91 12.05
N LEU A 593 -7.97 20.83 11.77
CA LEU A 593 -6.58 20.70 12.21
C LEU A 593 -5.66 21.59 11.39
N ASP A 594 -4.92 22.46 12.08
CA ASP A 594 -4.00 23.38 11.42
C ASP A 594 -2.82 22.63 10.81
N ALA A 595 -2.53 22.93 9.56
CA ALA A 595 -1.39 22.39 8.82
C ALA A 595 -1.28 20.85 8.80
N PHE A 596 -2.40 20.13 8.88
CA PHE A 596 -2.40 18.66 8.91
C PHE A 596 -1.76 18.04 7.65
N HIS A 597 -1.85 18.71 6.50
CA HIS A 597 -1.16 18.30 5.28
C HIS A 597 0.36 18.20 5.49
N THR A 598 0.95 19.09 6.27
CA THR A 598 2.39 19.08 6.58
C THR A 598 2.80 17.85 7.41
N ILE A 599 1.90 17.38 8.28
CA ILE A 599 2.10 16.13 9.01
C ILE A 599 2.13 14.96 8.04
N ASN A 600 1.18 14.91 7.10
CA ASN A 600 1.12 13.88 6.08
C ASN A 600 2.34 13.89 5.14
N GLU A 601 2.81 15.07 4.75
CA GLU A 601 4.00 15.23 3.91
C GLU A 601 5.29 14.79 4.64
N ARG A 602 5.40 15.10 5.92
CA ARG A 602 6.61 14.83 6.70
C ARG A 602 6.69 13.40 7.22
N PHE A 603 5.57 12.82 7.65
CA PHE A 603 5.54 11.53 8.34
C PHE A 603 4.75 10.44 7.58
N GLY A 604 4.19 10.78 6.45
CA GLY A 604 3.40 9.88 5.60
C GLY A 604 1.93 9.79 6.02
N LEU A 605 1.08 9.40 5.07
CA LEU A 605 -0.38 9.29 5.25
C LEU A 605 -0.77 8.33 6.39
N PHE A 606 -0.05 7.23 6.54
CA PHE A 606 -0.31 6.26 7.61
C PHE A 606 -0.13 6.86 9.01
N PHE A 607 0.88 7.71 9.19
CA PHE A 607 1.06 8.42 10.46
C PHE A 607 -0.04 9.46 10.68
N GLY A 608 -0.44 10.18 9.63
CA GLY A 608 -1.59 11.08 9.69
C GLY A 608 -2.88 10.36 10.08
N ASP A 609 -3.14 9.17 9.54
CA ASP A 609 -4.29 8.35 9.94
C ASP A 609 -4.25 7.97 11.43
N ILE A 610 -3.08 7.62 11.96
CA ILE A 610 -2.91 7.36 13.41
C ILE A 610 -3.22 8.63 14.22
N VAL A 611 -2.75 9.81 13.77
CA VAL A 611 -3.03 11.09 14.43
C VAL A 611 -4.54 11.34 14.46
N ILE A 612 -5.22 11.17 13.34
CA ILE A 612 -6.68 11.32 13.21
C ILE A 612 -7.42 10.33 14.12
N GLU A 613 -7.03 9.06 14.10
CA GLU A 613 -7.65 8.02 14.91
C GLU A 613 -7.52 8.31 16.41
N GLN A 614 -6.32 8.66 16.87
CA GLN A 614 -6.08 8.95 18.28
C GLN A 614 -6.79 10.23 18.71
N LEU A 615 -6.78 11.27 17.90
CA LEU A 615 -7.48 12.51 18.19
C LEU A 615 -8.99 12.27 18.30
N THR A 616 -9.58 11.56 17.37
CA THR A 616 -11.03 11.30 17.38
C THR A 616 -11.44 10.41 18.55
N LYS A 617 -10.62 9.44 18.95
CA LYS A 617 -10.81 8.67 20.18
C LYS A 617 -10.83 9.58 21.42
N GLN A 618 -9.90 10.52 21.51
CA GLN A 618 -9.86 11.49 22.61
C GLN A 618 -11.07 12.43 22.60
N ILE A 619 -11.48 12.91 21.44
CA ILE A 619 -12.69 13.72 21.28
C ILE A 619 -13.89 12.96 21.84
N VAL A 620 -14.10 11.71 21.41
CA VAL A 620 -15.21 10.87 21.88
C VAL A 620 -15.12 10.65 23.40
N GLN A 621 -13.94 10.39 23.94
CA GLN A 621 -13.73 10.16 25.36
C GLN A 621 -14.06 11.42 26.18
N ILE A 622 -13.60 12.61 25.74
CA ILE A 622 -13.83 13.89 26.42
C ILE A 622 -15.32 14.24 26.41
N THR A 623 -16.01 13.93 25.33
CA THR A 623 -17.43 14.29 25.13
C THR A 623 -18.40 13.15 25.44
N SER A 624 -17.92 12.02 25.98
CA SER A 624 -18.68 10.77 26.21
C SER A 624 -19.90 10.89 27.14
N GLN A 625 -20.01 11.94 27.92
CA GLN A 625 -21.13 12.20 28.82
C GLN A 625 -22.29 12.94 28.14
N GLU A 626 -22.11 13.37 26.91
CA GLU A 626 -23.09 14.14 26.16
C GLU A 626 -23.67 13.32 25.01
N ASP A 627 -24.92 13.62 24.67
CA ASP A 627 -25.52 13.13 23.44
C ASP A 627 -24.91 13.88 22.26
N THR A 628 -24.05 13.22 21.52
CA THR A 628 -23.29 13.85 20.43
C THR A 628 -23.36 13.09 19.14
N LEU A 629 -23.42 13.79 18.03
CA LEU A 629 -23.23 13.21 16.69
C LEU A 629 -21.90 13.66 16.12
N TYR A 630 -21.08 12.69 15.76
CA TYR A 630 -19.76 12.95 15.20
C TYR A 630 -19.75 12.70 13.69
N ILE A 631 -19.27 13.67 12.92
CA ILE A 631 -19.19 13.61 11.48
C ILE A 631 -17.79 14.00 11.03
N ARG A 632 -17.19 13.21 10.17
CA ARG A 632 -15.96 13.57 9.47
C ARG A 632 -16.30 14.36 8.21
N SER A 633 -16.06 15.66 8.22
CA SER A 633 -16.43 16.55 7.13
C SER A 633 -15.31 16.79 6.10
N GLY A 634 -14.10 16.33 6.41
CA GLY A 634 -12.92 16.43 5.56
C GLY A 634 -11.82 15.48 6.01
N PRO A 635 -10.67 15.49 5.36
CA PRO A 635 -9.54 14.66 5.77
C PRO A 635 -9.07 14.98 7.20
N ASP A 636 -9.12 16.24 7.58
CA ASP A 636 -8.66 16.84 8.83
C ASP A 636 -9.76 17.62 9.57
N ARG A 637 -11.02 17.52 9.13
CA ARG A 637 -12.15 18.30 9.64
C ARG A 637 -13.19 17.43 10.27
N PHE A 638 -13.61 17.83 11.46
CA PHE A 638 -14.61 17.13 12.25
C PHE A 638 -15.72 18.09 12.64
N LEU A 639 -16.94 17.62 12.48
CA LEU A 639 -18.14 18.35 12.86
C LEU A 639 -18.82 17.56 13.98
N ILE A 640 -18.99 18.20 15.12
CA ILE A 640 -19.57 17.58 16.31
C ILE A 640 -20.82 18.36 16.68
N TRP A 641 -21.94 17.66 16.73
CA TRP A 641 -23.19 18.26 17.18
C TRP A 641 -23.50 17.79 18.59
N PHE A 642 -23.58 18.75 19.51
CA PHE A 642 -23.95 18.56 20.89
C PHE A 642 -25.45 18.80 21.05
N MET A 643 -26.18 17.76 21.43
CA MET A 643 -27.60 17.78 21.70
C MET A 643 -27.83 18.11 23.18
N HIS A 644 -28.71 19.05 23.48
CA HIS A 644 -29.08 19.42 24.87
C HIS A 644 -27.92 19.89 25.77
N CYS A 645 -26.86 20.42 25.19
CA CYS A 645 -25.67 20.87 25.93
C CYS A 645 -25.62 22.40 26.01
N GLU A 646 -25.15 22.94 27.15
CA GLU A 646 -24.97 24.38 27.32
C GLU A 646 -23.69 24.87 26.63
N LYS A 647 -23.70 26.14 26.17
CA LYS A 647 -22.58 26.72 25.43
C LYS A 647 -21.27 26.71 26.21
N GLU A 648 -21.34 27.04 27.50
CA GLU A 648 -20.20 27.09 28.41
C GLU A 648 -19.57 25.73 28.55
N LYS A 649 -20.37 24.68 28.56
CA LYS A 649 -19.92 23.29 28.65
C LYS A 649 -19.24 22.85 27.34
N VAL A 650 -19.80 23.19 26.18
CA VAL A 650 -19.15 22.93 24.89
C VAL A 650 -17.81 23.65 24.78
N LEU A 651 -17.72 24.91 25.26
CA LEU A 651 -16.47 25.65 25.31
C LEU A 651 -15.46 25.03 26.28
N SER A 652 -15.90 24.45 27.38
CA SER A 652 -15.04 23.68 28.29
C SER A 652 -14.48 22.44 27.61
N TYR A 653 -15.31 21.66 26.90
CA TYR A 653 -14.85 20.53 26.10
C TYR A 653 -13.86 20.95 25.02
N LEU A 654 -14.14 22.04 24.30
CA LEU A 654 -13.24 22.59 23.31
C LEU A 654 -11.86 22.94 23.89
N ASN A 655 -11.83 23.55 25.07
CA ASN A 655 -10.58 23.87 25.77
C ASN A 655 -9.84 22.59 26.20
N THR A 656 -10.56 21.60 26.71
CA THR A 656 -9.98 20.32 27.08
C THR A 656 -9.40 19.59 25.85
N ILE A 657 -10.12 19.57 24.73
CA ILE A 657 -9.62 19.02 23.47
C ILE A 657 -8.36 19.75 23.04
N ARG A 658 -8.33 21.09 23.15
CA ARG A 658 -7.17 21.91 22.77
C ARG A 658 -5.93 21.60 23.61
N GLU A 659 -6.09 21.46 24.93
CA GLU A 659 -4.97 21.07 25.80
C GLU A 659 -4.52 19.62 25.53
N THR A 660 -5.45 18.73 25.29
CA THR A 660 -5.13 17.34 24.95
C THR A 660 -4.35 17.26 23.63
N CYS A 661 -4.74 18.04 22.61
CA CYS A 661 -4.02 18.11 21.34
C CYS A 661 -2.56 18.55 21.49
N LYS A 662 -2.24 19.41 22.44
CA LYS A 662 -0.86 19.86 22.70
C LYS A 662 0.04 18.75 23.27
N THR A 663 -0.55 17.75 23.92
CA THR A 663 0.16 16.70 24.65
C THR A 663 0.00 15.31 24.04
N LEU A 664 -0.90 15.17 23.05
CA LEU A 664 -1.28 13.87 22.48
C LEU A 664 -0.13 13.21 21.71
N PHE A 665 0.75 14.02 21.11
CA PHE A 665 1.92 13.57 20.37
C PHE A 665 3.13 14.42 20.75
N PRO A 666 4.37 13.97 20.46
CA PRO A 666 5.56 14.81 20.55
C PRO A 666 5.50 16.07 19.66
N LEU A 667 4.55 16.09 18.73
CA LEU A 667 4.20 17.21 17.88
C LEU A 667 3.07 17.99 18.53
N SER A 668 3.26 19.29 18.77
CA SER A 668 2.19 20.16 19.26
C SER A 668 1.15 20.34 18.15
N LEU A 669 0.06 19.58 18.24
CA LEU A 669 -1.09 19.73 17.33
C LEU A 669 -1.89 20.97 17.74
N SER A 670 -2.20 21.83 16.76
CA SER A 670 -3.16 22.92 16.93
C SER A 670 -4.35 22.73 15.98
N PHE A 671 -5.44 23.36 16.29
CA PHE A 671 -6.61 23.37 15.43
C PHE A 671 -7.38 24.68 15.55
N THR A 672 -8.02 25.06 14.48
CA THR A 672 -9.00 26.13 14.44
C THR A 672 -10.39 25.56 14.70
N ALA A 673 -11.18 26.24 15.53
CA ALA A 673 -12.52 25.77 15.84
C ALA A 673 -13.55 26.90 15.66
N SER A 674 -14.73 26.53 15.17
CA SER A 674 -15.89 27.42 15.02
C SER A 674 -17.09 26.77 15.70
N LEU A 675 -17.78 27.56 16.52
CA LEU A 675 -18.97 27.13 17.25
C LEU A 675 -20.18 27.95 16.79
N THR A 676 -21.25 27.27 16.42
CA THR A 676 -22.51 27.91 16.03
C THR A 676 -23.71 27.20 16.67
N THR A 677 -24.82 27.89 16.82
CA THR A 677 -26.08 27.27 17.25
C THR A 677 -26.74 26.56 16.07
N ALA A 678 -27.16 25.35 16.26
CA ALA A 678 -27.96 24.62 15.28
C ALA A 678 -29.44 24.77 15.62
N THR A 679 -30.03 25.91 15.25
CA THR A 679 -31.49 26.15 15.41
C THR A 679 -32.25 25.68 14.17
N ALA A 680 -33.38 25.00 14.36
CA ALA A 680 -34.29 24.67 13.26
C ALA A 680 -34.94 25.97 12.75
N GLN A 681 -34.75 26.29 11.48
CA GLN A 681 -35.58 27.37 10.86
C GLN A 681 -37.04 26.90 10.87
N LYS A 682 -37.88 27.56 11.68
CA LYS A 682 -39.32 27.51 11.51
C LYS A 682 -39.63 28.06 10.12
N LYS A 683 -40.01 27.21 9.16
CA LYS A 683 -40.70 27.67 7.96
C LYS A 683 -41.95 28.38 8.43
N GLN A 684 -41.97 29.72 8.40
CA GLN A 684 -43.22 30.48 8.38
C GLN A 684 -43.94 30.10 7.07
N MET A 685 -44.98 29.31 7.20
CA MET A 685 -45.99 29.21 6.16
C MET A 685 -46.76 30.56 6.20
N SER A 686 -46.56 31.37 5.20
CA SER A 686 -47.52 32.39 4.75
C SER A 686 -47.94 32.00 3.35
#